data_38d427ac67463cf2ca6ba16e70bbbd5f
#
_entry.id   38d427ac67463cf2ca6ba16e70bbbd5f
#
_cell.length_a   1.000
_cell.length_b   1.000
_cell.length_c   1.000
_cell.angle_alpha   90.00
_cell.angle_beta   90.00
_cell.angle_gamma   90.00
#
_symmetry.space_group_name_H-M   'P 1'
#
loop_
_entity.id
_entity.type
_entity.pdbx_description
1 polymer ?
#
loop_
_entity_poly.entity_id
_entity_poly.type
_entity_poly.pdbx_seq_one_letter_code
_entity_poly.pdbx_strand_id
1 'polypeptide(L)'
;MRRLTAIFAILLATVSAHAVLKEKDLSQTLQILRTELTTYHHELSEMLEQNKQQAEAVRDQLISTMKRSNQNSLMLYSQKQDYVFDLTYACHEATEQYQEFQRQQLPFQTFIQKTESDIARYDSLITSLKAMPQQMLDAQTRIDRNVCLTLATSIRNALEENRSTLAEYIRIYDMSEQRLSRLNDYAQKRYNDIQTSIFRNGGDSYAAILKDFGRQWRRMTETVRQKYQPTDNSQWDSRWIFGLLISIIFYAIIATALNFAIIRYVVPQRLRTEEFMKKRACITMATTTVTFAVILGITLATVEQHFFIMAANVLVTYAWLLGVILISLLLRVKGDQIKSAFRIYTPLIAVGFLVIVFRIILIPSELVNIIFPPILLVCALWQWSVIRRHNQNVPQSDMFYTYISLTVFIASVACSWAGYTLMAVQVLIWWVMQLTCILTITCISQYLKLYGQRHQFNQKPITKTWFYHLVYQALLPSVGVVSVMLSVWWAADVFNLSDLCWHIFNYKFVDQPNFQLSIVKLSMVICLWFLFRYLTKTLLQLLRLHYLSRDAASAESRTAMSKNVIQIVIWGGWLLLSLSILHISVSWLLAITGGLSTGIGFASKNIIENIFYGASLMTGRIRVGDWIEVNNTMGRVTNISYTSTVVESLHGEIITFQNSQLFTNNYKNLTSNHGYVLAVVPYGVAYGSNLQQVMALVDNAVNQLHHKWIDHSKKAKSVVGELGDSSINFKIFVWAEAPKKSYVISDVLKCIYDTLNQHGIEIPFPQQDVHIKN
;
A
#
# COMPACT_ATOMS: atom_id res chain seq x y z
N MET A 1 41.72 21.78 2.84
CA MET A 1 42.11 20.99 1.65
C MET A 1 42.28 21.82 0.38
N ARG A 2 41.32 22.64 -0.08
CA ARG A 2 41.49 23.49 -1.30
C ARG A 2 42.67 24.48 -1.26
N ARG A 3 43.09 25.00 -0.07
CA ARG A 3 44.25 25.90 0.07
C ARG A 3 45.60 25.16 -0.02
N LEU A 4 45.66 23.90 0.48
CA LEU A 4 46.86 23.08 0.36
C LEU A 4 47.15 22.67 -1.08
N THR A 5 46.13 22.43 -1.90
CA THR A 5 46.29 22.14 -3.33
C THR A 5 46.78 23.36 -4.12
N ALA A 6 46.37 24.56 -3.73
CA ALA A 6 46.85 25.80 -4.34
C ALA A 6 48.32 26.10 -3.97
N ILE A 7 48.72 25.88 -2.71
CA ILE A 7 50.09 26.05 -2.26
C ILE A 7 51.02 25.02 -2.92
N PHE A 8 50.54 23.75 -3.05
CA PHE A 8 51.31 22.69 -3.72
C PHE A 8 51.42 22.92 -5.22
N ALA A 9 50.41 23.46 -5.89
CA ALA A 9 50.49 23.89 -7.29
C ALA A 9 51.47 25.04 -7.51
N ILE A 10 51.53 25.96 -6.56
CA ILE A 10 52.50 27.07 -6.58
C ILE A 10 53.92 26.53 -6.37
N LEU A 11 54.14 25.56 -5.45
CA LEU A 11 55.44 24.93 -5.23
C LEU A 11 55.91 24.06 -6.42
N LEU A 12 54.98 23.35 -7.09
CA LEU A 12 55.27 22.57 -8.31
C LEU A 12 55.56 23.48 -9.53
N ALA A 13 54.85 24.59 -9.65
CA ALA A 13 55.07 25.59 -10.70
C ALA A 13 56.45 26.30 -10.54
N THR A 14 56.92 26.46 -9.30
CA THR A 14 58.23 27.07 -9.01
C THR A 14 59.43 26.15 -9.29
N VAL A 15 59.24 24.82 -9.31
CA VAL A 15 60.30 23.84 -9.67
C VAL A 15 60.47 23.71 -11.19
N SER A 16 59.45 24.05 -11.97
CA SER A 16 59.50 24.00 -13.45
C SER A 16 59.96 25.31 -14.12
N ALA A 17 59.97 26.43 -13.40
CA ALA A 17 60.45 27.69 -13.86
C ALA A 17 61.69 28.07 -13.06
N HIS A 18 62.79 28.37 -13.68
CA HIS A 18 63.99 29.04 -13.12
C HIS A 18 63.60 30.49 -12.68
N ALA A 19 62.57 30.64 -11.88
CA ALA A 19 62.21 31.91 -11.25
C ALA A 19 62.84 31.91 -9.85
N VAL A 20 63.82 32.74 -9.65
CA VAL A 20 64.35 33.09 -8.33
C VAL A 20 63.21 33.63 -7.47
N LEU A 21 62.60 32.78 -6.69
CA LEU A 21 61.64 33.19 -5.63
C LEU A 21 62.38 34.17 -4.69
N LYS A 22 61.87 35.36 -4.53
CA LYS A 22 62.44 36.31 -3.57
C LYS A 22 62.46 35.65 -2.20
N GLU A 23 63.57 35.76 -1.51
CA GLU A 23 63.84 35.10 -0.21
C GLU A 23 62.72 35.28 0.85
N LYS A 24 62.08 36.44 0.83
CA LYS A 24 60.89 36.75 1.69
C LYS A 24 59.66 35.86 1.40
N ASP A 25 59.36 35.57 0.14
CA ASP A 25 58.18 34.78 -0.24
C ASP A 25 58.36 33.32 0.12
N LEU A 26 59.59 32.80 0.08
CA LEU A 26 59.91 31.41 0.46
C LEU A 26 59.80 31.21 1.96
N SER A 27 60.30 32.17 2.78
CA SER A 27 60.19 32.15 4.23
C SER A 27 58.75 32.12 4.69
N GLN A 28 57.90 32.98 4.13
CA GLN A 28 56.50 33.05 4.48
C GLN A 28 55.75 31.77 4.09
N THR A 29 56.08 31.19 2.91
CA THR A 29 55.50 29.93 2.41
C THR A 29 55.87 28.75 3.33
N LEU A 30 57.10 28.65 3.81
CA LEU A 30 57.53 27.60 4.71
C LEU A 30 56.94 27.75 6.13
N GLN A 31 56.74 28.97 6.60
CA GLN A 31 56.07 29.23 7.86
C GLN A 31 54.57 28.79 7.82
N ILE A 32 53.85 29.13 6.72
CA ILE A 32 52.48 28.66 6.50
C ILE A 32 52.44 27.14 6.42
N LEU A 33 53.31 26.52 5.64
CA LEU A 33 53.45 25.08 5.50
C LEU A 33 53.71 24.39 6.84
N ARG A 34 54.60 24.94 7.67
CA ARG A 34 54.87 24.46 9.03
C ARG A 34 53.63 24.45 9.86
N THR A 35 52.84 25.54 9.87
CA THR A 35 51.64 25.64 10.66
C THR A 35 50.58 24.60 10.19
N GLU A 36 50.39 24.48 8.87
CA GLU A 36 49.47 23.50 8.32
C GLU A 36 49.86 22.06 8.60
N LEU A 37 51.16 21.71 8.48
CA LEU A 37 51.69 20.38 8.78
C LEU A 37 51.54 20.07 10.29
N THR A 38 51.74 21.04 11.16
CA THR A 38 51.58 20.84 12.60
C THR A 38 50.13 20.57 12.96
N THR A 39 49.20 21.35 12.38
CA THR A 39 47.74 21.15 12.58
C THR A 39 47.32 19.79 12.05
N TYR A 40 47.71 19.46 10.84
CA TYR A 40 47.39 18.18 10.21
C TYR A 40 48.01 16.98 10.95
N HIS A 41 49.22 17.09 11.50
CA HIS A 41 49.85 16.04 12.29
C HIS A 41 49.03 15.76 13.56
N HIS A 42 48.48 16.80 14.18
CA HIS A 42 47.61 16.63 15.36
C HIS A 42 46.25 15.99 15.00
N GLU A 43 45.56 16.50 13.94
CA GLU A 43 44.33 15.92 13.44
C GLU A 43 44.51 14.46 12.99
N LEU A 44 45.64 14.16 12.33
CA LEU A 44 45.99 12.80 11.93
C LEU A 44 46.17 11.87 13.11
N SER A 45 46.84 12.31 14.19
CA SER A 45 47.05 11.48 15.37
C SER A 45 45.72 11.09 16.05
N GLU A 46 44.76 12.00 16.14
CA GLU A 46 43.43 11.71 16.65
C GLU A 46 42.65 10.74 15.72
N MET A 47 42.72 10.93 14.40
CA MET A 47 42.08 10.07 13.44
C MET A 47 42.66 8.66 13.42
N LEU A 48 43.97 8.52 13.58
CA LEU A 48 44.65 7.23 13.68
C LEU A 48 44.25 6.46 14.93
N GLU A 49 44.09 7.12 16.04
CA GLU A 49 43.63 6.50 17.30
C GLU A 49 42.16 6.03 17.14
N GLN A 50 41.29 6.84 16.53
CA GLN A 50 39.92 6.42 16.22
C GLN A 50 39.87 5.20 15.28
N ASN A 51 40.70 5.19 14.24
CA ASN A 51 40.80 4.07 13.29
C ASN A 51 41.30 2.80 13.98
N LYS A 52 42.25 2.92 14.91
CA LYS A 52 42.75 1.79 15.72
C LYS A 52 41.64 1.19 16.58
N GLN A 53 40.89 2.02 17.28
CA GLN A 53 39.75 1.56 18.10
C GLN A 53 38.67 0.87 17.23
N GLN A 54 38.36 1.44 16.06
CA GLN A 54 37.43 0.78 15.10
C GLN A 54 38.00 -0.55 14.55
N ALA A 55 39.30 -0.60 14.27
CA ALA A 55 39.95 -1.83 13.80
C ALA A 55 39.92 -2.93 14.87
N GLU A 56 40.15 -2.59 16.13
CA GLU A 56 40.03 -3.54 17.26
C GLU A 56 38.61 -4.06 17.41
N ALA A 57 37.60 -3.19 17.31
CA ALA A 57 36.20 -3.61 17.34
C ALA A 57 35.83 -4.57 16.19
N VAL A 58 36.29 -4.26 14.96
CA VAL A 58 36.13 -5.14 13.79
C VAL A 58 36.83 -6.48 13.98
N ARG A 59 38.05 -6.48 14.54
CA ARG A 59 38.80 -7.70 14.87
C ARG A 59 38.01 -8.60 15.83
N ASP A 60 37.52 -8.04 16.93
CA ASP A 60 36.82 -8.80 17.95
C ASP A 60 35.49 -9.37 17.39
N GLN A 61 34.82 -8.61 16.52
CA GLN A 61 33.65 -9.08 15.76
C GLN A 61 34.02 -10.22 14.79
N LEU A 62 35.12 -10.11 14.03
CA LEU A 62 35.60 -11.18 13.16
C LEU A 62 35.93 -12.46 13.95
N ILE A 63 36.61 -12.32 15.09
CA ILE A 63 36.94 -13.45 15.96
C ILE A 63 35.65 -14.14 16.45
N SER A 64 34.67 -13.39 16.90
CA SER A 64 33.38 -13.93 17.35
C SER A 64 32.63 -14.65 16.24
N THR A 65 32.57 -14.04 15.04
CA THR A 65 31.95 -14.63 13.85
C THR A 65 32.65 -15.90 13.41
N MET A 66 34.00 -15.91 13.39
CA MET A 66 34.77 -17.09 13.03
C MET A 66 34.67 -18.21 14.07
N LYS A 67 34.53 -17.89 15.34
CA LYS A 67 34.27 -18.86 16.42
C LYS A 67 32.91 -19.54 16.23
N ARG A 68 31.85 -18.74 15.97
CA ARG A 68 30.49 -19.27 15.63
C ARG A 68 30.57 -20.16 14.37
N SER A 69 31.22 -19.68 13.32
CA SER A 69 31.37 -20.43 12.05
C SER A 69 32.13 -21.77 12.24
N ASN A 70 33.16 -21.79 13.08
CA ASN A 70 33.89 -23.04 13.40
C ASN A 70 33.00 -24.05 14.14
N GLN A 71 32.21 -23.59 15.08
CA GLN A 71 31.26 -24.43 15.82
C GLN A 71 30.21 -25.00 14.85
N ASN A 72 29.66 -24.17 13.99
CA ASN A 72 28.67 -24.62 13.00
C ASN A 72 29.26 -25.57 11.96
N SER A 73 30.51 -25.33 11.50
CA SER A 73 31.18 -26.21 10.56
C SER A 73 31.40 -27.61 11.14
N LEU A 74 31.74 -27.72 12.43
CA LEU A 74 31.83 -29.02 13.08
C LEU A 74 30.48 -29.77 13.07
N MET A 75 29.37 -29.11 13.33
CA MET A 75 28.04 -29.70 13.20
C MET A 75 27.78 -30.14 11.77
N LEU A 76 28.04 -29.29 10.79
CA LEU A 76 27.74 -29.52 9.38
C LEU A 76 28.52 -30.72 8.79
N TYR A 77 29.80 -30.88 9.17
CA TYR A 77 30.68 -31.96 8.68
C TYR A 77 30.59 -33.27 9.47
N SER A 78 30.28 -33.20 10.78
CA SER A 78 30.26 -34.39 11.64
C SER A 78 28.94 -35.13 11.65
N GLN A 79 27.82 -34.47 11.31
CA GLN A 79 26.50 -35.10 11.42
C GLN A 79 26.17 -36.01 10.23
N LYS A 80 25.57 -37.17 10.54
CA LYS A 80 25.03 -38.07 9.53
C LYS A 80 23.75 -37.49 8.91
N GLN A 81 23.40 -37.98 7.71
CA GLN A 81 22.18 -37.54 7.00
C GLN A 81 20.88 -37.77 7.79
N ASP A 82 20.88 -38.71 8.71
CA ASP A 82 19.70 -39.06 9.51
C ASP A 82 19.33 -38.01 10.58
N TYR A 83 20.22 -37.06 10.86
CA TYR A 83 19.96 -35.99 11.81
C TYR A 83 19.44 -34.74 11.10
N VAL A 84 18.27 -34.85 10.48
CA VAL A 84 17.67 -33.81 9.62
C VAL A 84 17.54 -32.48 10.33
N PHE A 85 17.10 -32.45 11.59
CA PHE A 85 16.92 -31.22 12.36
C PHE A 85 18.23 -30.50 12.63
N ASP A 86 19.27 -31.26 13.03
CA ASP A 86 20.60 -30.69 13.33
C ASP A 86 21.24 -30.12 12.06
N LEU A 87 21.13 -30.89 10.97
CA LEU A 87 21.68 -30.49 9.69
C LEU A 87 20.96 -29.29 9.07
N THR A 88 19.62 -29.25 9.10
CA THR A 88 18.86 -28.09 8.60
C THR A 88 19.17 -26.84 9.38
N TYR A 89 19.32 -26.96 10.71
CA TYR A 89 19.75 -25.84 11.55
C TYR A 89 21.16 -25.38 11.18
N ALA A 90 22.12 -26.29 11.07
CA ALA A 90 23.50 -25.96 10.74
C ALA A 90 23.62 -25.34 9.33
N CYS A 91 22.82 -25.80 8.36
CA CYS A 91 22.76 -25.23 7.02
C CYS A 91 22.20 -23.79 7.05
N HIS A 92 21.10 -23.58 7.77
CA HIS A 92 20.48 -22.27 7.90
C HIS A 92 21.44 -21.28 8.58
N GLU A 93 22.03 -21.67 9.69
CA GLU A 93 23.01 -20.85 10.43
C GLU A 93 24.22 -20.48 9.56
N ALA A 94 24.72 -21.39 8.72
CA ALA A 94 25.82 -21.09 7.80
C ALA A 94 25.43 -20.03 6.74
N THR A 95 24.22 -20.11 6.23
CA THR A 95 23.70 -19.14 5.25
C THR A 95 23.46 -17.79 5.91
N GLU A 96 22.87 -17.76 7.10
CA GLU A 96 22.60 -16.54 7.85
C GLU A 96 23.91 -15.82 8.22
N GLN A 97 24.91 -16.54 8.73
CA GLN A 97 26.22 -16.01 9.06
C GLN A 97 26.91 -15.38 7.84
N TYR A 98 26.83 -16.04 6.67
CA TYR A 98 27.39 -15.50 5.44
C TYR A 98 26.66 -14.24 4.97
N GLN A 99 25.32 -14.22 5.01
CA GLN A 99 24.52 -13.05 4.65
C GLN A 99 24.73 -11.88 5.62
N GLU A 100 24.80 -12.15 6.91
CA GLU A 100 25.10 -11.14 7.93
C GLU A 100 26.49 -10.53 7.68
N PHE A 101 27.49 -11.38 7.39
CA PHE A 101 28.83 -10.94 7.08
C PHE A 101 28.88 -10.07 5.81
N GLN A 102 28.14 -10.43 4.74
CA GLN A 102 28.06 -9.63 3.52
C GLN A 102 27.38 -8.28 3.72
N ARG A 103 26.43 -8.15 4.66
CA ARG A 103 25.79 -6.87 4.98
C ARG A 103 26.71 -5.91 5.73
N GLN A 104 27.77 -6.42 6.34
CA GLN A 104 28.74 -5.62 7.07
C GLN A 104 29.72 -5.00 6.05
N GLN A 105 29.57 -3.68 5.80
CA GLN A 105 30.51 -2.96 4.95
C GLN A 105 31.83 -2.75 5.69
N LEU A 106 32.94 -3.06 5.02
CA LEU A 106 34.27 -2.72 5.52
C LEU A 106 34.49 -1.20 5.48
N PRO A 107 34.63 -0.55 6.63
CA PRO A 107 34.77 0.91 6.65
C PRO A 107 36.11 1.39 6.11
N PHE A 108 37.07 0.50 5.84
CA PHE A 108 38.47 0.85 5.58
C PHE A 108 38.87 0.94 4.10
N GLN A 109 38.10 0.42 3.14
CA GLN A 109 38.50 0.42 1.71
C GLN A 109 38.69 1.83 1.15
N THR A 110 37.74 2.73 1.41
CA THR A 110 37.82 4.12 0.97
C THR A 110 38.96 4.87 1.67
N PHE A 111 39.25 4.50 2.90
CA PHE A 111 40.32 5.11 3.69
C PHE A 111 41.70 4.69 3.20
N ILE A 112 41.92 3.42 2.84
CA ILE A 112 43.19 2.95 2.28
C ILE A 112 43.52 3.64 0.94
N GLN A 113 42.55 3.73 0.03
CA GLN A 113 42.76 4.43 -1.26
C GLN A 113 43.17 5.90 -1.06
N LYS A 114 42.55 6.58 -0.06
CA LYS A 114 42.92 7.94 0.27
C LYS A 114 44.33 8.02 0.89
N THR A 115 44.65 7.09 1.80
CA THR A 115 45.94 7.01 2.47
C THR A 115 47.10 6.79 1.44
N GLU A 116 46.91 5.95 0.43
CA GLU A 116 47.89 5.74 -0.67
C GLU A 116 48.13 7.03 -1.45
N SER A 117 47.10 7.78 -1.77
CA SER A 117 47.23 9.08 -2.43
C SER A 117 47.95 10.12 -1.58
N ASP A 118 47.67 10.12 -0.26
CA ASP A 118 48.30 11.02 0.68
C ASP A 118 49.78 10.65 0.92
N ILE A 119 50.13 9.37 1.03
CA ILE A 119 51.53 8.92 1.12
C ILE A 119 52.32 9.40 -0.11
N ALA A 120 51.82 9.18 -1.32
CA ALA A 120 52.48 9.63 -2.56
C ALA A 120 52.70 11.15 -2.58
N ARG A 121 51.75 11.90 -2.04
CA ARG A 121 51.84 13.35 -1.92
C ARG A 121 52.91 13.79 -0.93
N TYR A 122 53.01 13.13 0.24
CA TYR A 122 54.05 13.44 1.23
C TYR A 122 55.44 13.01 0.77
N ASP A 123 55.56 11.90 0.02
CA ASP A 123 56.83 11.51 -0.62
C ASP A 123 57.32 12.57 -1.62
N SER A 124 56.44 13.14 -2.43
CA SER A 124 56.75 14.25 -3.32
C SER A 124 57.15 15.51 -2.55
N LEU A 125 56.44 15.85 -1.46
CA LEU A 125 56.78 16.99 -0.61
C LEU A 125 58.12 16.83 0.07
N ILE A 126 58.42 15.66 0.65
CA ILE A 126 59.70 15.32 1.25
C ILE A 126 60.83 15.46 0.25
N THR A 127 60.63 14.97 -0.96
CA THR A 127 61.63 15.06 -2.05
C THR A 127 61.89 16.52 -2.43
N SER A 128 60.84 17.33 -2.57
CA SER A 128 60.91 18.77 -2.84
C SER A 128 61.65 19.55 -1.74
N LEU A 129 61.34 19.26 -0.46
CA LEU A 129 61.99 19.88 0.69
C LEU A 129 63.46 19.47 0.81
N LYS A 130 63.83 18.23 0.45
CA LYS A 130 65.23 17.77 0.43
C LYS A 130 66.05 18.43 -0.69
N ALA A 131 65.43 18.67 -1.83
CA ALA A 131 66.08 19.27 -3.02
C ALA A 131 66.37 20.77 -2.83
N MET A 132 65.83 21.44 -1.84
CA MET A 132 66.04 22.87 -1.55
C MET A 132 67.50 23.12 -1.09
N PRO A 133 68.27 24.04 -1.76
CA PRO A 133 69.67 24.32 -1.44
C PRO A 133 69.80 25.01 -0.05
N GLN A 134 70.40 24.34 0.90
CA GLN A 134 70.53 24.82 2.29
C GLN A 134 71.42 26.06 2.42
N GLN A 135 72.36 26.26 1.52
CA GLN A 135 73.38 27.33 1.55
C GLN A 135 72.78 28.72 1.27
N MET A 136 71.60 28.79 0.59
CA MET A 136 70.95 30.03 0.18
C MET A 136 69.80 30.46 1.14
N LEU A 137 69.52 29.73 2.24
CA LEU A 137 68.43 30.00 3.15
C LEU A 137 68.92 30.75 4.39
N ASP A 138 68.13 31.76 4.81
CA ASP A 138 68.28 32.41 6.12
C ASP A 138 68.16 31.42 7.26
N ALA A 139 68.73 31.75 8.42
CA ALA A 139 68.76 30.85 9.59
C ALA A 139 67.37 30.39 10.05
N GLN A 140 66.39 31.29 10.05
CA GLN A 140 64.98 30.97 10.41
C GLN A 140 64.30 30.09 9.38
N THR A 141 64.48 30.42 8.09
CA THR A 141 63.93 29.65 6.98
C THR A 141 64.52 28.23 6.93
N ARG A 142 65.75 28.04 7.31
CA ARG A 142 66.43 26.72 7.44
C ARG A 142 65.83 25.89 8.55
N ILE A 143 65.51 26.53 9.69
CA ILE A 143 64.80 25.86 10.82
C ILE A 143 63.43 25.43 10.37
N ASP A 144 62.62 26.33 9.76
CA ASP A 144 61.29 26.03 9.30
C ASP A 144 61.24 24.92 8.26
N ARG A 145 62.17 24.91 7.27
CA ARG A 145 62.35 23.80 6.33
C ARG A 145 62.64 22.49 7.03
N ASN A 146 63.56 22.45 7.99
CA ASN A 146 63.90 21.23 8.71
C ASN A 146 62.73 20.73 9.56
N VAL A 147 61.98 21.61 10.21
CA VAL A 147 60.75 21.27 10.92
C VAL A 147 59.68 20.72 9.94
N CYS A 148 59.46 21.35 8.76
CA CYS A 148 58.57 20.84 7.75
C CYS A 148 58.99 19.46 7.27
N LEU A 149 60.27 19.23 7.02
CA LEU A 149 60.82 17.94 6.59
C LEU A 149 60.57 16.86 7.67
N THR A 150 60.83 17.16 8.92
CA THR A 150 60.61 16.23 10.04
C THR A 150 59.13 15.91 10.19
N LEU A 151 58.22 16.92 10.19
CA LEU A 151 56.80 16.73 10.24
C LEU A 151 56.22 15.93 9.06
N ALA A 152 56.62 16.28 7.83
CA ALA A 152 56.23 15.55 6.63
C ALA A 152 56.65 14.08 6.67
N THR A 153 57.88 13.81 7.17
CA THR A 153 58.39 12.46 7.32
C THR A 153 57.62 11.69 8.41
N SER A 154 57.34 12.36 9.54
CA SER A 154 56.52 11.77 10.62
C SER A 154 55.12 11.42 10.13
N ILE A 155 54.43 12.33 9.47
CA ILE A 155 53.10 12.12 8.87
C ILE A 155 53.10 10.94 7.89
N ARG A 156 54.09 10.95 6.97
CA ARG A 156 54.26 9.87 5.97
C ARG A 156 54.44 8.51 6.63
N ASN A 157 55.29 8.42 7.66
CA ASN A 157 55.55 7.16 8.36
C ASN A 157 54.33 6.70 9.15
N ALA A 158 53.60 7.61 9.82
CA ALA A 158 52.35 7.29 10.50
C ALA A 158 51.24 6.79 9.57
N LEU A 159 51.13 7.38 8.39
CA LEU A 159 50.20 6.92 7.34
C LEU A 159 50.59 5.53 6.81
N GLU A 160 51.90 5.26 6.59
CA GLU A 160 52.40 3.97 6.11
C GLU A 160 52.19 2.85 7.13
N GLU A 161 52.44 3.12 8.43
CA GLU A 161 52.16 2.18 9.51
C GLU A 161 50.69 1.86 9.62
N ASN A 162 49.84 2.87 9.53
CA ASN A 162 48.40 2.68 9.57
C ASN A 162 47.90 1.90 8.33
N ARG A 163 48.41 2.20 7.14
CA ARG A 163 48.10 1.46 5.90
C ARG A 163 48.45 -0.03 6.05
N SER A 164 49.63 -0.35 6.58
CA SER A 164 50.07 -1.73 6.76
C SER A 164 49.19 -2.49 7.76
N THR A 165 48.79 -1.84 8.83
CA THR A 165 47.89 -2.39 9.85
C THR A 165 46.49 -2.66 9.25
N LEU A 166 45.90 -1.68 8.56
CA LEU A 166 44.60 -1.83 7.94
C LEU A 166 44.57 -2.85 6.81
N ALA A 167 45.67 -2.97 6.05
CA ALA A 167 45.82 -3.98 5.01
C ALA A 167 45.81 -5.41 5.58
N GLU A 168 46.36 -5.61 6.77
CA GLU A 168 46.29 -6.90 7.47
C GLU A 168 44.84 -7.24 7.88
N TYR A 169 44.09 -6.27 8.38
CA TYR A 169 42.67 -6.49 8.70
C TYR A 169 41.84 -6.81 7.47
N ILE A 170 42.07 -6.16 6.35
CA ILE A 170 41.39 -6.49 5.08
C ILE A 170 41.72 -7.92 4.65
N ARG A 171 42.99 -8.31 4.72
CA ARG A 171 43.37 -9.69 4.38
C ARG A 171 42.68 -10.74 5.27
N ILE A 172 42.57 -10.47 6.57
CA ILE A 172 41.85 -11.36 7.51
C ILE A 172 40.35 -11.40 7.14
N TYR A 173 39.78 -10.27 6.79
CA TYR A 173 38.38 -10.18 6.35
C TYR A 173 38.12 -10.99 5.08
N ASP A 174 38.95 -10.83 4.05
CA ASP A 174 38.82 -11.55 2.77
C ASP A 174 38.96 -13.07 3.00
N MET A 175 39.91 -13.50 3.84
CA MET A 175 40.05 -14.89 4.22
C MET A 175 38.80 -15.42 4.95
N SER A 176 38.22 -14.60 5.82
CA SER A 176 36.99 -14.95 6.55
C SER A 176 35.80 -15.04 5.62
N GLU A 177 35.68 -14.12 4.67
CA GLU A 177 34.63 -14.14 3.63
C GLU A 177 34.72 -15.40 2.78
N GLN A 178 35.89 -15.72 2.26
CA GLN A 178 36.11 -16.92 1.45
C GLN A 178 35.77 -18.19 2.23
N ARG A 179 36.08 -18.23 3.50
CA ARG A 179 35.77 -19.39 4.35
C ARG A 179 34.27 -19.52 4.59
N LEU A 180 33.59 -18.42 4.92
CA LEU A 180 32.14 -18.39 5.11
C LEU A 180 31.40 -18.73 3.80
N SER A 181 31.86 -18.22 2.66
CA SER A 181 31.32 -18.55 1.34
C SER A 181 31.40 -20.06 1.05
N ARG A 182 32.57 -20.68 1.25
CA ARG A 182 32.74 -22.13 1.07
C ARG A 182 31.85 -22.95 1.99
N LEU A 183 31.70 -22.49 3.25
CA LEU A 183 30.84 -23.15 4.21
C LEU A 183 29.36 -23.05 3.80
N ASN A 184 28.95 -21.87 3.31
CA ASN A 184 27.61 -21.64 2.79
C ASN A 184 27.32 -22.49 1.55
N ASP A 185 28.24 -22.57 0.59
CA ASP A 185 28.09 -23.39 -0.62
C ASP A 185 27.91 -24.89 -0.25
N TYR A 186 28.71 -25.37 0.68
CA TYR A 186 28.57 -26.72 1.20
C TYR A 186 27.23 -26.91 1.91
N ALA A 187 26.84 -25.95 2.75
CA ALA A 187 25.57 -25.97 3.46
C ALA A 187 24.37 -25.99 2.49
N GLN A 188 24.38 -25.16 1.45
CA GLN A 188 23.32 -25.14 0.43
C GLN A 188 23.20 -26.48 -0.32
N LYS A 189 24.35 -27.07 -0.70
CA LYS A 189 24.34 -28.38 -1.32
C LYS A 189 23.74 -29.45 -0.39
N ARG A 190 24.18 -29.46 0.86
CA ARG A 190 23.69 -30.39 1.88
C ARG A 190 22.22 -30.21 2.16
N TYR A 191 21.77 -28.96 2.17
CA TYR A 191 20.37 -28.58 2.35
C TYR A 191 19.47 -29.08 1.21
N ASN A 192 19.91 -28.98 -0.03
CA ASN A 192 19.19 -29.54 -1.18
C ASN A 192 19.08 -31.08 -1.11
N ASP A 193 20.12 -31.76 -0.64
CA ASP A 193 20.10 -33.22 -0.42
C ASP A 193 19.05 -33.59 0.64
N ILE A 194 18.97 -32.82 1.73
CA ILE A 194 17.98 -33.01 2.81
C ILE A 194 16.56 -32.76 2.28
N GLN A 195 16.33 -31.70 1.54
CA GLN A 195 15.03 -31.39 0.95
C GLN A 195 14.56 -32.55 0.05
N THR A 196 15.47 -33.04 -0.80
CA THR A 196 15.17 -34.16 -1.68
C THR A 196 14.80 -35.42 -0.88
N SER A 197 15.44 -35.67 0.26
CA SER A 197 15.12 -36.78 1.13
C SER A 197 13.77 -36.62 1.86
N ILE A 198 13.40 -35.40 2.26
CA ILE A 198 12.14 -35.14 2.96
C ILE A 198 10.92 -35.28 2.03
N PHE A 199 11.00 -34.71 0.82
CA PHE A 199 9.84 -34.56 -0.06
C PHE A 199 9.77 -35.58 -1.20
N ARG A 200 10.89 -36.13 -1.65
CA ARG A 200 10.96 -36.99 -2.85
C ARG A 200 11.31 -38.41 -2.55
N ASN A 201 12.23 -38.66 -1.61
CA ASN A 201 12.65 -40.02 -1.22
C ASN A 201 12.07 -40.34 0.16
N GLY A 202 10.87 -40.91 0.20
CA GLY A 202 10.29 -41.43 1.41
C GLY A 202 11.18 -42.55 1.99
N GLY A 203 11.16 -42.71 3.32
CA GLY A 203 11.75 -43.86 3.99
C GLY A 203 10.98 -45.14 3.70
N ASP A 204 11.38 -46.24 4.36
CA ASP A 204 10.64 -47.52 4.30
C ASP A 204 9.19 -47.33 4.77
N SER A 205 8.25 -48.02 4.10
CA SER A 205 6.85 -47.99 4.54
C SER A 205 6.74 -48.52 5.97
N TYR A 206 5.82 -48.02 6.76
CA TYR A 206 5.65 -48.44 8.15
C TYR A 206 5.38 -49.95 8.26
N ALA A 207 4.75 -50.57 7.26
CA ALA A 207 4.55 -52.00 7.18
C ALA A 207 5.88 -52.76 7.01
N ALA A 208 6.85 -52.23 6.27
CA ALA A 208 8.20 -52.80 6.15
C ALA A 208 8.98 -52.64 7.47
N ILE A 209 8.85 -51.47 8.12
CA ILE A 209 9.45 -51.23 9.45
C ILE A 209 8.93 -52.25 10.49
N LEU A 210 7.64 -52.54 10.48
CA LEU A 210 7.05 -53.54 11.40
C LEU A 210 7.55 -54.95 11.15
N LYS A 211 7.79 -55.33 9.89
CA LYS A 211 8.35 -56.69 9.57
C LYS A 211 9.75 -56.87 10.15
N ASP A 212 10.56 -55.81 10.13
CA ASP A 212 11.96 -55.84 10.62
C ASP A 212 12.16 -55.11 11.96
N PHE A 213 11.10 -54.96 12.74
CA PHE A 213 11.07 -54.13 13.95
C PHE A 213 12.24 -54.43 14.92
N GLY A 214 12.59 -55.71 15.13
CA GLY A 214 13.67 -56.08 16.05
C GLY A 214 15.06 -55.62 15.60
N ARG A 215 15.33 -55.62 14.29
CA ARG A 215 16.59 -55.11 13.73
C ARG A 215 16.64 -53.59 13.76
N GLN A 216 15.56 -52.93 13.40
CA GLN A 216 15.48 -51.49 13.41
C GLN A 216 15.51 -50.90 14.82
N TRP A 217 14.86 -51.55 15.79
CA TRP A 217 14.92 -51.17 17.21
C TRP A 217 16.33 -51.21 17.77
N ARG A 218 17.11 -52.28 17.44
CA ARG A 218 18.52 -52.36 17.86
C ARG A 218 19.38 -51.29 17.25
N ARG A 219 19.27 -51.02 15.94
CA ARG A 219 19.99 -49.93 15.28
C ARG A 219 19.67 -48.59 15.90
N MET A 220 18.40 -48.35 16.13
CA MET A 220 17.93 -47.11 16.76
C MET A 220 18.50 -46.92 18.18
N THR A 221 18.47 -47.97 19.03
CA THR A 221 19.02 -47.88 20.38
C THR A 221 20.53 -47.63 20.38
N GLU A 222 21.25 -48.20 19.41
CA GLU A 222 22.67 -47.89 19.21
C GLU A 222 22.89 -46.45 18.74
N THR A 223 22.12 -45.94 17.79
CA THR A 223 22.21 -44.57 17.31
C THR A 223 21.90 -43.55 18.42
N VAL A 224 20.84 -43.78 19.19
CA VAL A 224 20.48 -42.95 20.34
C VAL A 224 21.57 -42.99 21.42
N ARG A 225 22.08 -44.22 21.72
CA ARG A 225 23.15 -44.36 22.70
C ARG A 225 24.44 -43.65 22.26
N GLN A 226 24.81 -43.74 20.98
CA GLN A 226 25.98 -43.01 20.43
C GLN A 226 25.81 -41.50 20.49
N LYS A 227 24.60 -41.01 20.18
CA LYS A 227 24.32 -39.54 20.18
C LYS A 227 24.41 -38.91 21.57
N TYR A 228 23.93 -39.61 22.58
CA TYR A 228 23.84 -39.09 23.95
C TYR A 228 24.96 -39.58 24.87
N GLN A 229 25.99 -40.28 24.33
CA GLN A 229 27.18 -40.60 25.11
C GLN A 229 27.95 -39.29 25.38
N PRO A 230 28.32 -39.01 26.66
CA PRO A 230 29.12 -37.85 27.01
C PRO A 230 30.51 -38.00 26.42
N THR A 231 30.80 -37.28 25.35
CA THR A 231 32.14 -37.11 24.81
C THR A 231 32.61 -35.71 25.26
N ASP A 232 33.82 -35.56 25.71
CA ASP A 232 34.39 -34.33 26.28
C ASP A 232 34.28 -33.09 25.38
N ASN A 233 33.93 -33.25 24.10
CA ASN A 233 33.76 -32.17 23.13
C ASN A 233 32.35 -32.06 22.55
N SER A 234 31.34 -32.75 23.07
CA SER A 234 29.99 -32.64 22.52
C SER A 234 29.28 -31.41 23.11
N GLN A 235 28.82 -30.53 22.24
CA GLN A 235 27.94 -29.40 22.61
C GLN A 235 26.58 -29.85 23.18
N TRP A 236 26.27 -31.14 23.09
CA TRP A 236 25.04 -31.79 23.51
C TRP A 236 25.24 -32.62 24.78
N ASP A 237 25.56 -31.98 25.88
CA ASP A 237 25.60 -32.64 27.19
C ASP A 237 24.16 -32.79 27.71
N SER A 238 23.78 -33.96 28.17
CA SER A 238 22.50 -34.24 28.84
C SER A 238 22.20 -33.25 29.97
N ARG A 239 23.21 -32.66 30.56
CA ARG A 239 23.11 -31.60 31.58
C ARG A 239 22.36 -30.35 31.08
N TRP A 240 22.53 -29.97 29.81
CA TRP A 240 21.84 -28.82 29.21
C TRP A 240 20.34 -29.08 29.00
N ILE A 241 19.98 -30.31 28.61
CA ILE A 241 18.57 -30.72 28.46
C ILE A 241 17.89 -30.70 29.84
N PHE A 242 18.55 -31.24 30.87
CA PHE A 242 18.03 -31.15 32.23
C PHE A 242 17.92 -29.72 32.73
N GLY A 243 18.93 -28.88 32.48
CA GLY A 243 18.91 -27.46 32.83
C GLY A 243 17.74 -26.72 32.16
N LEU A 244 17.50 -26.95 30.87
CA LEU A 244 16.36 -26.39 30.14
C LEU A 244 15.03 -26.88 30.73
N LEU A 245 14.89 -28.15 31.03
CA LEU A 245 13.66 -28.73 31.56
C LEU A 245 13.33 -28.15 32.95
N ILE A 246 14.33 -28.01 33.80
CA ILE A 246 14.21 -27.37 35.13
C ILE A 246 13.82 -25.90 34.95
N SER A 247 14.44 -25.17 34.02
CA SER A 247 14.13 -23.77 33.75
C SER A 247 12.68 -23.59 33.25
N ILE A 248 12.21 -24.44 32.35
CA ILE A 248 10.83 -24.43 31.86
C ILE A 248 9.84 -24.66 33.00
N ILE A 249 10.07 -25.66 33.84
CA ILE A 249 9.20 -25.95 35.00
C ILE A 249 9.21 -24.75 35.96
N PHE A 250 10.37 -24.19 36.24
CA PHE A 250 10.52 -23.03 37.13
C PHE A 250 9.75 -21.81 36.61
N TYR A 251 9.88 -21.47 35.31
CA TYR A 251 9.13 -20.37 34.70
C TYR A 251 7.62 -20.64 34.67
N ALA A 252 7.21 -21.87 34.44
CA ALA A 252 5.80 -22.25 34.49
C ALA A 252 5.21 -22.07 35.90
N ILE A 253 5.96 -22.45 36.94
CA ILE A 253 5.56 -22.28 38.34
C ILE A 253 5.46 -20.77 38.66
N ILE A 254 6.46 -19.97 38.30
CA ILE A 254 6.45 -18.52 38.51
C ILE A 254 5.25 -17.88 37.81
N ALA A 255 5.03 -18.19 36.54
CA ALA A 255 3.91 -17.66 35.77
C ALA A 255 2.56 -18.04 36.40
N THR A 256 2.42 -19.27 36.89
CA THR A 256 1.20 -19.76 37.54
C THR A 256 0.97 -19.04 38.88
N ALA A 257 2.01 -18.94 39.70
CA ALA A 257 1.94 -18.24 40.99
C ALA A 257 1.60 -16.76 40.84
N LEU A 258 2.25 -16.08 39.89
CA LEU A 258 2.02 -14.67 39.58
C LEU A 258 0.56 -14.43 39.14
N ASN A 259 0.05 -15.26 38.22
CA ASN A 259 -1.32 -15.10 37.72
C ASN A 259 -2.36 -15.47 38.78
N PHE A 260 -2.11 -16.49 39.61
CA PHE A 260 -2.95 -16.80 40.74
C PHE A 260 -3.04 -15.62 41.73
N ALA A 261 -1.91 -15.01 42.02
CA ALA A 261 -1.84 -13.80 42.86
C ALA A 261 -2.59 -12.63 42.22
N ILE A 262 -2.40 -12.36 40.93
CA ILE A 262 -3.11 -11.29 40.19
C ILE A 262 -4.63 -11.53 40.24
N ILE A 263 -5.10 -12.75 39.95
CA ILE A 263 -6.53 -13.06 39.95
C ILE A 263 -7.11 -12.95 41.37
N ARG A 264 -6.34 -13.29 42.39
CA ARG A 264 -6.78 -13.27 43.77
C ARG A 264 -6.77 -11.88 44.40
N TYR A 265 -5.74 -11.08 44.14
CA TYR A 265 -5.50 -9.82 44.85
C TYR A 265 -5.78 -8.58 44.00
N VAL A 266 -5.54 -8.62 42.69
CA VAL A 266 -5.65 -7.44 41.81
C VAL A 266 -7.03 -7.32 41.13
N VAL A 267 -7.67 -8.44 40.78
CA VAL A 267 -8.98 -8.39 40.13
C VAL A 267 -10.07 -7.96 41.11
N PRO A 268 -10.74 -6.80 40.88
CA PRO A 268 -11.79 -6.30 41.77
C PRO A 268 -12.94 -7.27 41.92
N GLN A 269 -13.54 -7.34 43.12
CA GLN A 269 -14.69 -8.23 43.38
C GLN A 269 -15.88 -7.96 42.47
N ARG A 270 -16.04 -6.70 41.99
CA ARG A 270 -17.09 -6.30 41.05
C ARG A 270 -17.02 -6.98 39.68
N LEU A 271 -15.85 -7.42 39.28
CA LEU A 271 -15.63 -8.13 38.02
C LEU A 271 -15.78 -9.67 38.13
N ARG A 272 -15.90 -10.19 39.36
CA ARG A 272 -16.06 -11.62 39.62
C ARG A 272 -17.53 -12.06 39.48
N THR A 273 -18.08 -11.87 38.27
CA THR A 273 -19.42 -12.35 37.93
C THR A 273 -19.49 -13.87 37.94
N GLU A 274 -20.71 -14.44 37.98
CA GLU A 274 -20.91 -15.89 37.91
C GLU A 274 -20.30 -16.52 36.66
N GLU A 275 -20.36 -15.79 35.52
CA GLU A 275 -19.74 -16.20 34.27
C GLU A 275 -18.20 -16.19 34.32
N PHE A 276 -17.62 -15.23 35.03
CA PHE A 276 -16.18 -15.19 35.31
C PHE A 276 -15.72 -16.42 36.10
N MET A 277 -16.50 -16.81 37.11
CA MET A 277 -16.19 -17.97 37.95
C MET A 277 -16.23 -19.27 37.14
N LYS A 278 -17.20 -19.43 36.23
CA LYS A 278 -17.28 -20.58 35.31
C LYS A 278 -16.09 -20.63 34.34
N LYS A 279 -15.57 -19.47 33.91
CA LYS A 279 -14.43 -19.35 33.00
C LYS A 279 -13.07 -19.29 33.72
N ARG A 280 -13.03 -19.23 35.06
CA ARG A 280 -11.81 -18.99 35.85
C ARG A 280 -10.64 -19.89 35.48
N ALA A 281 -10.85 -21.18 35.34
CA ALA A 281 -9.78 -22.11 34.99
C ALA A 281 -9.15 -21.78 33.64
N CYS A 282 -9.96 -21.51 32.61
CA CYS A 282 -9.49 -21.16 31.28
C CYS A 282 -8.79 -19.78 31.27
N ILE A 283 -9.29 -18.80 32.06
CA ILE A 283 -8.63 -17.49 32.22
C ILE A 283 -7.26 -17.68 32.85
N THR A 284 -7.15 -18.48 33.93
CA THR A 284 -5.88 -18.75 34.58
C THR A 284 -4.89 -19.43 33.62
N MET A 285 -5.35 -20.42 32.86
CA MET A 285 -4.48 -21.08 31.87
C MET A 285 -4.04 -20.10 30.77
N ALA A 286 -4.93 -19.29 30.23
CA ALA A 286 -4.60 -18.32 29.18
C ALA A 286 -3.59 -17.28 29.67
N THR A 287 -3.82 -16.69 30.84
CA THR A 287 -2.93 -15.69 31.41
C THR A 287 -1.56 -16.30 31.76
N THR A 288 -1.56 -17.52 32.32
CA THR A 288 -0.29 -18.24 32.63
C THR A 288 0.50 -18.52 31.36
N THR A 289 -0.16 -18.96 30.28
CA THR A 289 0.50 -19.23 29.00
C THR A 289 1.11 -17.98 28.38
N VAL A 290 0.37 -16.87 28.40
CA VAL A 290 0.88 -15.57 27.89
C VAL A 290 2.05 -15.06 28.76
N THR A 291 1.92 -15.12 30.08
CA THR A 291 3.00 -14.71 31.00
C THR A 291 4.25 -15.58 30.81
N PHE A 292 4.07 -16.88 30.65
CA PHE A 292 5.16 -17.81 30.35
C PHE A 292 5.86 -17.45 29.02
N ALA A 293 5.10 -17.19 27.96
CA ALA A 293 5.65 -16.76 26.68
C ALA A 293 6.44 -15.45 26.77
N VAL A 294 5.94 -14.47 27.57
CA VAL A 294 6.63 -13.20 27.78
C VAL A 294 7.93 -13.40 28.56
N ILE A 295 7.90 -14.16 29.65
CA ILE A 295 9.10 -14.47 30.46
C ILE A 295 10.16 -15.16 29.58
N LEU A 296 9.74 -16.16 28.81
CA LEU A 296 10.62 -16.89 27.92
C LEU A 296 11.19 -16.01 26.80
N GLY A 297 10.36 -15.08 26.24
CA GLY A 297 10.80 -14.09 25.26
C GLY A 297 11.85 -13.11 25.82
N ILE A 298 11.69 -12.69 27.07
CA ILE A 298 12.70 -11.85 27.76
C ILE A 298 13.99 -12.65 27.97
N THR A 299 13.90 -13.93 28.37
CA THR A 299 15.05 -14.80 28.54
C THR A 299 15.81 -15.00 27.23
N LEU A 300 15.10 -15.12 26.09
CA LEU A 300 15.69 -15.17 24.76
C LEU A 300 16.56 -13.96 24.43
N ALA A 301 16.13 -12.77 24.87
CA ALA A 301 16.88 -11.54 24.63
C ALA A 301 18.17 -11.41 25.47
N THR A 302 18.32 -12.25 26.50
CA THR A 302 19.45 -12.17 27.46
C THR A 302 20.44 -13.32 27.36
N VAL A 303 20.09 -14.42 26.68
CA VAL A 303 20.93 -15.64 26.59
C VAL A 303 21.62 -15.71 25.23
N GLU A 304 22.92 -15.88 25.22
CA GLU A 304 23.75 -15.98 24.01
C GLU A 304 23.93 -17.45 23.50
N GLN A 305 23.43 -18.43 24.23
CA GLN A 305 23.62 -19.85 23.86
C GLN A 305 22.60 -20.32 22.83
N HIS A 306 23.07 -20.72 21.65
CA HIS A 306 22.24 -21.12 20.49
C HIS A 306 21.21 -22.20 20.79
N PHE A 307 21.55 -23.22 21.59
CA PHE A 307 20.59 -24.27 21.96
C PHE A 307 19.39 -23.74 22.74
N PHE A 308 19.64 -22.86 23.71
CA PHE A 308 18.56 -22.23 24.48
C PHE A 308 17.71 -21.31 23.60
N ILE A 309 18.32 -20.59 22.68
CA ILE A 309 17.61 -19.71 21.74
C ILE A 309 16.66 -20.54 20.87
N MET A 310 17.15 -21.62 20.28
CA MET A 310 16.32 -22.50 19.43
C MET A 310 15.17 -23.14 20.21
N ALA A 311 15.47 -23.73 21.37
CA ALA A 311 14.46 -24.39 22.21
C ALA A 311 13.40 -23.39 22.72
N ALA A 312 13.84 -22.22 23.14
CA ALA A 312 12.98 -21.18 23.65
C ALA A 312 12.08 -20.59 22.54
N ASN A 313 12.57 -20.37 21.32
CA ASN A 313 11.79 -19.92 20.19
C ASN A 313 10.63 -20.89 19.88
N VAL A 314 10.92 -22.19 19.83
CA VAL A 314 9.90 -23.20 19.57
C VAL A 314 8.86 -23.25 20.69
N LEU A 315 9.28 -23.10 21.95
CA LEU A 315 8.37 -23.06 23.10
C LEU A 315 7.53 -21.79 23.16
N VAL A 316 8.09 -20.62 22.80
CA VAL A 316 7.34 -19.36 22.69
C VAL A 316 6.26 -19.48 21.63
N THR A 317 6.58 -20.03 20.47
CA THR A 317 5.61 -20.25 19.38
C THR A 317 4.46 -21.16 19.84
N TYR A 318 4.77 -22.23 20.56
CA TYR A 318 3.75 -23.14 21.10
C TYR A 318 2.91 -22.49 22.21
N ALA A 319 3.55 -21.74 23.11
CA ALA A 319 2.82 -21.01 24.15
C ALA A 319 1.90 -19.95 23.51
N TRP A 320 2.33 -19.29 22.46
CA TRP A 320 1.50 -18.39 21.68
C TRP A 320 0.27 -19.09 21.09
N LEU A 321 0.48 -20.22 20.42
CA LEU A 321 -0.61 -21.06 19.90
C LEU A 321 -1.63 -21.40 20.99
N LEU A 322 -1.17 -21.93 22.12
CA LEU A 322 -2.04 -22.31 23.23
C LEU A 322 -2.77 -21.09 23.81
N GLY A 323 -2.08 -19.97 23.97
CA GLY A 323 -2.65 -18.71 24.42
C GLY A 323 -3.76 -18.21 23.49
N VAL A 324 -3.54 -18.23 22.18
CA VAL A 324 -4.53 -17.80 21.19
C VAL A 324 -5.75 -18.72 21.18
N ILE A 325 -5.58 -20.04 21.28
CA ILE A 325 -6.70 -20.98 21.40
C ILE A 325 -7.53 -20.64 22.63
N LEU A 326 -6.90 -20.48 23.80
CA LEU A 326 -7.58 -20.20 25.05
C LEU A 326 -8.31 -18.84 25.03
N ILE A 327 -7.65 -17.79 24.53
CA ILE A 327 -8.25 -16.45 24.40
C ILE A 327 -9.43 -16.49 23.42
N SER A 328 -9.29 -17.19 22.30
CA SER A 328 -10.37 -17.36 21.33
C SER A 328 -11.58 -18.03 21.96
N LEU A 329 -11.39 -19.09 22.75
CA LEU A 329 -12.47 -19.77 23.44
C LEU A 329 -13.12 -18.87 24.50
N LEU A 330 -12.33 -18.10 25.25
CA LEU A 330 -12.85 -17.15 26.26
C LEU A 330 -13.74 -16.09 25.65
N LEU A 331 -13.41 -15.59 24.46
CA LEU A 331 -14.17 -14.53 23.79
C LEU A 331 -15.44 -15.05 23.11
N ARG A 332 -15.43 -16.30 22.60
CA ARG A 332 -16.51 -16.82 21.75
C ARG A 332 -17.47 -17.75 22.45
N VAL A 333 -17.03 -18.42 23.50
CA VAL A 333 -17.76 -19.53 24.12
C VAL A 333 -18.32 -19.13 25.48
N LYS A 334 -19.56 -19.56 25.79
CA LYS A 334 -20.16 -19.36 27.12
C LYS A 334 -19.48 -20.27 28.16
N GLY A 335 -19.52 -19.88 29.44
CA GLY A 335 -18.81 -20.57 30.50
C GLY A 335 -19.10 -22.07 30.62
N ASP A 336 -20.32 -22.48 30.37
CA ASP A 336 -20.76 -23.89 30.46
C ASP A 336 -20.19 -24.75 29.30
N GLN A 337 -19.97 -24.14 28.14
CA GLN A 337 -19.48 -24.81 26.93
C GLN A 337 -17.97 -24.84 26.81
N ILE A 338 -17.24 -24.05 27.62
CA ILE A 338 -15.79 -23.82 27.46
C ILE A 338 -14.96 -25.11 27.63
N LYS A 339 -15.38 -26.00 28.52
CA LYS A 339 -14.71 -27.28 28.75
C LYS A 339 -14.83 -28.20 27.52
N SER A 340 -16.02 -28.28 26.92
CA SER A 340 -16.27 -29.07 25.71
C SER A 340 -15.51 -28.49 24.52
N ALA A 341 -15.50 -27.17 24.34
CA ALA A 341 -14.79 -26.49 23.29
C ALA A 341 -13.25 -26.65 23.42
N PHE A 342 -12.70 -26.61 24.63
CA PHE A 342 -11.26 -26.87 24.83
C PHE A 342 -10.88 -28.32 24.50
N ARG A 343 -11.72 -29.30 24.89
CA ARG A 343 -11.46 -30.72 24.59
C ARG A 343 -11.33 -31.02 23.11
N ILE A 344 -11.98 -30.23 22.24
CA ILE A 344 -11.91 -30.39 20.79
C ILE A 344 -10.50 -30.12 20.26
N TYR A 345 -9.79 -29.17 20.84
CA TYR A 345 -8.44 -28.82 20.44
C TYR A 345 -7.35 -29.66 21.14
N THR A 346 -7.71 -30.43 22.17
CA THR A 346 -6.74 -31.19 22.98
C THR A 346 -5.88 -32.16 22.16
N PRO A 347 -6.40 -32.99 21.20
CA PRO A 347 -5.57 -33.88 20.40
C PRO A 347 -4.53 -33.10 19.57
N LEU A 348 -4.94 -31.95 18.99
CA LEU A 348 -4.04 -31.11 18.19
C LEU A 348 -2.95 -30.45 19.05
N ILE A 349 -3.31 -29.99 20.24
CA ILE A 349 -2.38 -29.44 21.22
C ILE A 349 -1.37 -30.49 21.66
N ALA A 350 -1.84 -31.74 21.93
CA ALA A 350 -0.99 -32.84 22.35
C ALA A 350 0.03 -33.22 21.26
N VAL A 351 -0.39 -33.29 19.99
CA VAL A 351 0.53 -33.58 18.87
C VAL A 351 1.50 -32.42 18.67
N GLY A 352 1.04 -31.16 18.71
CA GLY A 352 1.91 -30.00 18.62
C GLY A 352 2.99 -30.01 19.72
N PHE A 353 2.63 -30.32 20.95
CA PHE A 353 3.57 -30.47 22.04
C PHE A 353 4.59 -31.59 21.78
N LEU A 354 4.13 -32.73 21.31
CA LEU A 354 5.01 -33.89 21.01
C LEU A 354 6.02 -33.54 19.90
N VAL A 355 5.58 -32.90 18.83
CA VAL A 355 6.45 -32.43 17.75
C VAL A 355 7.54 -31.49 18.29
N ILE A 356 7.16 -30.56 19.17
CA ILE A 356 8.07 -29.61 19.77
C ILE A 356 9.10 -30.31 20.68
N VAL A 357 8.64 -31.26 21.52
CA VAL A 357 9.54 -32.03 22.35
C VAL A 357 10.54 -32.83 21.50
N PHE A 358 10.12 -33.44 20.42
CA PHE A 358 11.01 -34.15 19.51
C PHE A 358 12.01 -33.23 18.82
N ARG A 359 11.61 -31.99 18.49
CA ARG A 359 12.52 -31.00 17.93
C ARG A 359 13.54 -30.50 18.97
N ILE A 360 13.12 -30.20 20.19
CA ILE A 360 14.02 -29.73 21.25
C ILE A 360 15.05 -30.80 21.62
N ILE A 361 14.63 -32.07 21.73
CA ILE A 361 15.51 -33.18 22.09
C ILE A 361 16.37 -33.61 20.87
N LEU A 362 16.07 -33.09 19.66
CA LEU A 362 16.77 -33.39 18.41
C LEU A 362 16.85 -34.92 18.15
N ILE A 363 15.68 -35.55 18.20
CA ILE A 363 15.54 -36.99 18.04
C ILE A 363 15.93 -37.41 16.61
N PRO A 364 16.70 -38.49 16.41
CA PRO A 364 17.03 -39.03 15.10
C PRO A 364 15.78 -39.38 14.26
N SER A 365 15.87 -39.14 12.95
CA SER A 365 14.75 -39.41 12.02
C SER A 365 14.27 -40.84 12.05
N GLU A 366 15.16 -41.81 12.27
CA GLU A 366 14.81 -43.23 12.42
C GLU A 366 13.86 -43.46 13.60
N LEU A 367 14.09 -42.82 14.74
CA LEU A 367 13.22 -42.90 15.91
C LEU A 367 11.85 -42.25 15.63
N VAL A 368 11.84 -41.13 14.94
CA VAL A 368 10.62 -40.46 14.53
C VAL A 368 9.78 -41.36 13.63
N ASN A 369 10.41 -42.07 12.67
CA ASN A 369 9.73 -42.99 11.76
C ASN A 369 9.10 -44.21 12.46
N ILE A 370 9.61 -44.59 13.61
CA ILE A 370 9.05 -45.72 14.39
C ILE A 370 7.92 -45.25 15.32
N ILE A 371 8.12 -44.12 16.01
CA ILE A 371 7.21 -43.67 17.08
C ILE A 371 6.04 -42.85 16.55
N PHE A 372 6.27 -42.04 15.53
CA PHE A 372 5.26 -41.08 15.07
C PHE A 372 4.04 -41.69 14.39
N PRO A 373 4.17 -42.70 13.48
CA PRO A 373 3.01 -43.28 12.79
C PRO A 373 1.93 -43.84 13.72
N PRO A 374 2.25 -44.65 14.78
CA PRO A 374 1.22 -45.10 15.71
C PRO A 374 0.64 -44.00 16.58
N ILE A 375 1.43 -42.97 16.97
CA ILE A 375 0.93 -41.84 17.74
C ILE A 375 -0.06 -41.01 16.91
N LEU A 376 0.24 -40.75 15.63
CA LEU A 376 -0.67 -40.06 14.74
C LEU A 376 -2.00 -40.78 14.57
N LEU A 377 -1.95 -42.12 14.45
CA LEU A 377 -3.16 -42.95 14.38
C LEU A 377 -4.00 -42.82 15.66
N VAL A 378 -3.36 -42.94 16.83
CA VAL A 378 -4.04 -42.77 18.12
C VAL A 378 -4.65 -41.37 18.24
N CYS A 379 -3.96 -40.31 17.82
CA CYS A 379 -4.45 -38.95 17.83
C CYS A 379 -5.61 -38.75 16.85
N ALA A 380 -5.58 -39.34 15.67
CA ALA A 380 -6.70 -39.33 14.71
C ALA A 380 -7.95 -40.02 15.28
N LEU A 381 -7.79 -41.17 15.90
CA LEU A 381 -8.88 -41.88 16.58
C LEU A 381 -9.40 -41.12 17.79
N TRP A 382 -8.51 -40.46 18.55
CA TRP A 382 -8.91 -39.56 19.65
C TRP A 382 -9.70 -38.37 19.12
N GLN A 383 -9.26 -37.71 18.06
CA GLN A 383 -9.97 -36.59 17.43
C GLN A 383 -11.38 -37.04 16.98
N TRP A 384 -11.49 -38.19 16.33
CA TRP A 384 -12.78 -38.78 15.93
C TRP A 384 -13.69 -39.04 17.12
N SER A 385 -13.16 -39.65 18.20
CA SER A 385 -13.92 -39.89 19.43
C SER A 385 -14.43 -38.60 20.06
N VAL A 386 -13.60 -37.55 20.07
CA VAL A 386 -13.98 -36.21 20.59
C VAL A 386 -15.11 -35.58 19.76
N ILE A 387 -15.04 -35.69 18.43
CA ILE A 387 -16.10 -35.23 17.53
C ILE A 387 -17.44 -35.89 17.87
N ARG A 388 -17.45 -37.23 18.00
CA ARG A 388 -18.68 -37.95 18.32
C ARG A 388 -19.30 -37.59 19.65
N ARG A 389 -18.48 -37.31 20.67
CA ARG A 389 -18.95 -37.02 22.05
C ARG A 389 -19.40 -35.61 22.28
N HIS A 390 -18.89 -34.62 21.52
CA HIS A 390 -19.04 -33.18 21.83
C HIS A 390 -19.77 -32.37 20.76
N ASN A 391 -20.40 -33.01 19.77
CA ASN A 391 -21.05 -32.36 18.62
C ASN A 391 -22.18 -31.38 19.00
N GLN A 392 -22.89 -31.61 20.11
CA GLN A 392 -24.10 -30.86 20.45
C GLN A 392 -23.85 -29.53 21.22
N ASN A 393 -22.67 -29.35 21.82
CA ASN A 393 -22.41 -28.27 22.78
C ASN A 393 -21.33 -27.27 22.32
N VAL A 394 -21.02 -27.20 21.03
CA VAL A 394 -19.90 -26.41 20.51
C VAL A 394 -20.36 -25.55 19.33
N PRO A 395 -19.86 -24.32 19.17
CA PRO A 395 -20.17 -23.48 18.01
C PRO A 395 -19.90 -24.18 16.68
N GLN A 396 -20.77 -23.99 15.69
CA GLN A 396 -20.64 -24.64 14.37
C GLN A 396 -19.30 -24.34 13.68
N SER A 397 -18.74 -23.11 13.87
CA SER A 397 -17.45 -22.74 13.34
C SER A 397 -16.31 -23.61 13.90
N ASP A 398 -16.34 -23.92 15.20
CA ASP A 398 -15.31 -24.74 15.84
C ASP A 398 -15.42 -26.21 15.42
N MET A 399 -16.64 -26.70 15.22
CA MET A 399 -16.87 -28.03 14.66
C MET A 399 -16.32 -28.14 13.23
N PHE A 400 -16.50 -27.12 12.40
CA PHE A 400 -15.93 -27.09 11.05
C PHE A 400 -14.40 -27.21 11.07
N TYR A 401 -13.72 -26.43 11.91
CA TYR A 401 -12.26 -26.53 12.07
C TYR A 401 -11.82 -27.90 12.59
N THR A 402 -12.64 -28.51 13.42
CA THR A 402 -12.40 -29.85 13.97
C THR A 402 -12.48 -30.95 12.91
N TYR A 403 -13.44 -30.83 11.97
CA TYR A 403 -13.52 -31.73 10.81
C TYR A 403 -12.32 -31.58 9.88
N ILE A 404 -11.87 -30.34 9.62
CA ILE A 404 -10.65 -30.10 8.84
C ILE A 404 -9.44 -30.71 9.57
N SER A 405 -9.33 -30.51 10.90
CA SER A 405 -8.27 -31.13 11.70
C SER A 405 -8.26 -32.65 11.58
N LEU A 406 -9.43 -33.31 11.60
CA LEU A 406 -9.54 -34.76 11.40
C LEU A 406 -9.06 -35.17 10.00
N THR A 407 -9.44 -34.42 8.96
CA THR A 407 -8.98 -34.68 7.58
C THR A 407 -7.46 -34.57 7.48
N VAL A 408 -6.86 -33.55 8.11
CA VAL A 408 -5.41 -33.33 8.17
C VAL A 408 -4.74 -34.50 8.93
N PHE A 409 -5.31 -34.95 10.05
CA PHE A 409 -4.80 -36.13 10.78
C PHE A 409 -4.82 -37.39 9.91
N ILE A 410 -5.91 -37.66 9.19
CA ILE A 410 -6.03 -38.80 8.30
C ILE A 410 -4.99 -38.71 7.18
N ALA A 411 -4.82 -37.55 6.55
CA ALA A 411 -3.80 -37.35 5.53
C ALA A 411 -2.38 -37.56 6.08
N SER A 412 -2.11 -37.03 7.29
CA SER A 412 -0.82 -37.23 7.96
C SER A 412 -0.54 -38.69 8.31
N VAL A 413 -1.55 -39.42 8.78
CA VAL A 413 -1.44 -40.90 9.00
C VAL A 413 -1.09 -41.59 7.70
N ALA A 414 -1.82 -41.31 6.61
CA ALA A 414 -1.57 -41.94 5.31
C ALA A 414 -0.14 -41.64 4.80
N CYS A 415 0.32 -40.40 4.87
CA CYS A 415 1.68 -40.03 4.50
C CYS A 415 2.73 -40.72 5.36
N SER A 416 2.52 -40.77 6.68
CA SER A 416 3.46 -41.38 7.61
C SER A 416 3.57 -42.90 7.42
N TRP A 417 2.44 -43.56 7.15
CA TRP A 417 2.42 -45.01 6.87
C TRP A 417 3.03 -45.38 5.51
N ALA A 418 2.98 -44.45 4.55
CA ALA A 418 3.65 -44.59 3.26
C ALA A 418 5.19 -44.40 3.33
N GLY A 419 5.72 -43.98 4.50
CA GLY A 419 7.15 -43.73 4.69
C GLY A 419 7.55 -42.26 4.68
N TYR A 420 6.60 -41.33 4.45
CA TYR A 420 6.86 -39.90 4.43
C TYR A 420 6.54 -39.23 5.79
N THR A 421 7.17 -39.71 6.86
CA THR A 421 6.86 -39.29 8.24
C THR A 421 7.15 -37.80 8.46
N LEU A 422 8.27 -37.29 7.94
CA LEU A 422 8.62 -35.87 8.07
C LEU A 422 7.63 -34.97 7.34
N MET A 423 7.17 -35.37 6.17
CA MET A 423 6.12 -34.67 5.43
C MET A 423 4.79 -34.69 6.20
N ALA A 424 4.43 -35.81 6.82
CA ALA A 424 3.23 -35.90 7.65
C ALA A 424 3.27 -34.92 8.83
N VAL A 425 4.42 -34.81 9.49
CA VAL A 425 4.67 -33.83 10.56
C VAL A 425 4.56 -32.42 10.03
N GLN A 426 5.11 -32.10 8.86
CA GLN A 426 5.05 -30.80 8.24
C GLN A 426 3.61 -30.36 7.94
N VAL A 427 2.79 -31.25 7.40
CA VAL A 427 1.37 -30.98 7.13
C VAL A 427 0.60 -30.66 8.42
N LEU A 428 0.90 -31.37 9.51
CA LEU A 428 0.31 -31.10 10.82
C LEU A 428 0.73 -29.75 11.38
N ILE A 429 2.02 -29.43 11.33
CA ILE A 429 2.54 -28.14 11.79
C ILE A 429 1.90 -27.01 10.99
N TRP A 430 1.83 -27.16 9.65
CA TRP A 430 1.14 -26.20 8.81
C TRP A 430 -0.31 -25.95 9.25
N TRP A 431 -1.06 -27.03 9.50
CA TRP A 431 -2.45 -26.88 9.94
C TRP A 431 -2.56 -26.21 11.32
N VAL A 432 -1.68 -26.58 12.26
CA VAL A 432 -1.61 -25.94 13.58
C VAL A 432 -1.35 -24.45 13.46
N MET A 433 -0.40 -24.04 12.62
CA MET A 433 -0.09 -22.62 12.39
C MET A 433 -1.23 -21.90 11.68
N GLN A 434 -1.84 -22.52 10.66
CA GLN A 434 -3.00 -21.96 9.96
C GLN A 434 -4.19 -21.78 10.91
N LEU A 435 -4.47 -22.77 11.75
CA LEU A 435 -5.52 -22.66 12.76
C LEU A 435 -5.25 -21.53 13.75
N THR A 436 -3.99 -21.35 14.17
CA THR A 436 -3.58 -20.24 15.03
C THR A 436 -3.87 -18.89 14.38
N CYS A 437 -3.53 -18.73 13.10
CA CYS A 437 -3.85 -17.53 12.33
C CYS A 437 -5.36 -17.30 12.24
N ILE A 438 -6.12 -18.32 11.89
CA ILE A 438 -7.60 -18.24 11.80
C ILE A 438 -8.21 -17.84 13.13
N LEU A 439 -7.79 -18.46 14.23
CA LEU A 439 -8.32 -18.17 15.55
C LEU A 439 -7.94 -16.76 16.01
N THR A 440 -6.73 -16.30 15.73
CA THR A 440 -6.28 -14.94 16.02
C THR A 440 -7.13 -13.92 15.28
N ILE A 441 -7.34 -14.10 13.97
CA ILE A 441 -8.20 -13.23 13.16
C ILE A 441 -9.64 -13.24 13.67
N THR A 442 -10.14 -14.43 14.02
CA THR A 442 -11.49 -14.58 14.56
C THR A 442 -11.66 -13.88 15.92
N CYS A 443 -10.63 -13.93 16.79
CA CYS A 443 -10.62 -13.20 18.06
C CYS A 443 -10.68 -11.69 17.83
N ILE A 444 -9.83 -11.17 16.96
CA ILE A 444 -9.79 -9.74 16.62
C ILE A 444 -11.13 -9.31 16.00
N SER A 445 -11.68 -10.11 15.09
CA SER A 445 -12.97 -9.86 14.46
C SER A 445 -14.11 -9.79 15.49
N GLN A 446 -14.17 -10.74 16.42
CA GLN A 446 -15.17 -10.79 17.48
C GLN A 446 -15.04 -9.59 18.46
N TYR A 447 -13.81 -9.30 18.86
CA TYR A 447 -13.53 -8.13 19.70
C TYR A 447 -13.98 -6.83 19.04
N LEU A 448 -13.60 -6.61 17.78
CA LEU A 448 -14.00 -5.43 17.01
C LEU A 448 -15.53 -5.36 16.85
N LYS A 449 -16.20 -6.49 16.61
CA LYS A 449 -17.66 -6.55 16.51
C LYS A 449 -18.33 -6.14 17.82
N LEU A 450 -17.87 -6.68 18.96
CA LEU A 450 -18.39 -6.32 20.29
C LEU A 450 -18.12 -4.85 20.62
N TYR A 451 -16.93 -4.36 20.30
CA TYR A 451 -16.55 -2.96 20.47
C TYR A 451 -17.43 -2.03 19.63
N GLY A 452 -17.67 -2.39 18.36
CA GLY A 452 -18.53 -1.63 17.45
C GLY A 452 -20.00 -1.62 17.91
N GLN A 453 -20.51 -2.74 18.45
CA GLN A 453 -21.85 -2.82 19.02
C GLN A 453 -21.97 -1.97 20.28
N ARG A 454 -21.01 -2.03 21.19
CA ARG A 454 -20.99 -1.26 22.45
C ARG A 454 -20.98 0.25 22.20
N HIS A 455 -20.26 0.70 21.17
CA HIS A 455 -20.16 2.11 20.79
C HIS A 455 -21.17 2.54 19.72
N GLN A 456 -22.06 1.64 19.29
CA GLN A 456 -23.09 1.88 18.27
C GLN A 456 -22.51 2.47 16.97
N PHE A 457 -21.36 1.98 16.52
CA PHE A 457 -20.69 2.52 15.31
C PHE A 457 -21.52 2.40 14.04
N ASN A 458 -22.45 1.45 13.97
CA ASN A 458 -23.35 1.29 12.83
C ASN A 458 -24.37 2.45 12.69
N GLN A 459 -24.65 3.19 13.78
CA GLN A 459 -25.58 4.33 13.79
C GLN A 459 -24.85 5.67 13.60
N LYS A 460 -23.52 5.69 13.76
CA LYS A 460 -22.70 6.90 13.63
C LYS A 460 -22.30 7.14 12.18
N PRO A 461 -22.18 8.41 11.77
CA PRO A 461 -21.72 8.74 10.41
C PRO A 461 -20.31 8.22 10.16
N ILE A 462 -20.05 7.84 8.91
CA ILE A 462 -18.78 7.23 8.46
C ILE A 462 -17.55 8.13 8.75
N THR A 463 -17.73 9.44 8.80
CA THR A 463 -16.68 10.41 9.13
C THR A 463 -16.04 10.18 10.50
N LYS A 464 -16.81 9.62 11.46
CA LYS A 464 -16.32 9.29 12.81
C LYS A 464 -15.92 7.82 12.97
N THR A 465 -16.28 6.95 12.02
CA THR A 465 -16.10 5.49 12.12
C THR A 465 -15.29 4.88 10.98
N TRP A 466 -14.72 5.71 10.08
CA TRP A 466 -13.99 5.26 8.90
C TRP A 466 -12.86 4.28 9.23
N PHE A 467 -12.09 4.55 10.31
CA PHE A 467 -10.98 3.71 10.72
C PHE A 467 -11.45 2.33 11.19
N TYR A 468 -12.52 2.29 11.98
CA TYR A 468 -13.14 1.02 12.40
C TYR A 468 -13.58 0.18 11.19
N HIS A 469 -14.23 0.82 10.22
CA HIS A 469 -14.68 0.14 9.00
C HIS A 469 -13.50 -0.27 8.11
N LEU A 470 -12.42 0.51 8.04
CA LEU A 470 -11.19 0.16 7.34
C LEU A 470 -10.60 -1.13 7.91
N VAL A 471 -10.41 -1.17 9.22
CA VAL A 471 -9.85 -2.35 9.90
C VAL A 471 -10.74 -3.57 9.72
N TYR A 472 -12.05 -3.43 9.92
CA TYR A 472 -12.98 -4.56 9.89
C TYR A 472 -13.29 -5.07 8.47
N GLN A 473 -13.41 -4.18 7.45
CA GLN A 473 -13.85 -4.56 6.11
C GLN A 473 -12.73 -4.74 5.10
N ALA A 474 -11.56 -4.12 5.31
CA ALA A 474 -10.43 -4.21 4.41
C ALA A 474 -9.23 -4.92 5.03
N LEU A 475 -8.74 -4.46 6.17
CA LEU A 475 -7.48 -4.92 6.74
C LEU A 475 -7.60 -6.35 7.28
N LEU A 476 -8.65 -6.64 8.02
CA LEU A 476 -8.85 -7.97 8.62
C LEU A 476 -9.03 -9.09 7.59
N PRO A 477 -9.86 -8.94 6.52
CA PRO A 477 -9.90 -9.92 5.43
C PRO A 477 -8.59 -10.06 4.68
N SER A 478 -7.84 -8.95 4.47
CA SER A 478 -6.52 -8.98 3.83
C SER A 478 -5.51 -9.75 4.66
N VAL A 479 -5.50 -9.57 5.99
CA VAL A 479 -4.69 -10.39 6.92
C VAL A 479 -5.10 -11.85 6.83
N GLY A 480 -6.39 -12.15 6.59
CA GLY A 480 -6.87 -13.51 6.35
C GLY A 480 -6.23 -14.17 5.12
N VAL A 481 -6.09 -13.43 4.04
CA VAL A 481 -5.42 -13.94 2.81
C VAL A 481 -3.92 -14.14 3.06
N VAL A 482 -3.25 -13.15 3.65
CA VAL A 482 -1.81 -13.22 3.95
C VAL A 482 -1.51 -14.32 4.98
N SER A 483 -2.45 -14.64 5.88
CA SER A 483 -2.28 -15.66 6.90
C SER A 483 -2.03 -17.06 6.32
N VAL A 484 -2.54 -17.35 5.13
CA VAL A 484 -2.29 -18.62 4.44
C VAL A 484 -0.81 -18.74 4.07
N MET A 485 -0.22 -17.68 3.51
CA MET A 485 1.20 -17.67 3.20
C MET A 485 2.05 -17.68 4.47
N LEU A 486 1.66 -16.86 5.46
CA LEU A 486 2.36 -16.78 6.74
C LEU A 486 2.38 -18.13 7.47
N SER A 487 1.27 -18.89 7.46
CA SER A 487 1.22 -20.19 8.11
C SER A 487 2.10 -21.24 7.42
N VAL A 488 2.17 -21.23 6.10
CA VAL A 488 3.06 -22.11 5.33
C VAL A 488 4.52 -21.75 5.59
N TRP A 489 4.85 -20.46 5.54
CA TRP A 489 6.19 -19.98 5.83
C TRP A 489 6.61 -20.31 7.26
N TRP A 490 5.74 -20.08 8.23
CA TRP A 490 6.00 -20.37 9.64
C TRP A 490 6.13 -21.87 9.92
N ALA A 491 5.30 -22.70 9.26
CA ALA A 491 5.43 -24.14 9.35
C ALA A 491 6.75 -24.66 8.76
N ALA A 492 7.18 -24.05 7.66
CA ALA A 492 8.47 -24.37 7.04
C ALA A 492 9.66 -23.93 7.90
N ASP A 493 9.55 -22.79 8.58
CA ASP A 493 10.56 -22.27 9.50
C ASP A 493 10.86 -23.26 10.63
N VAL A 494 9.89 -24.04 11.06
CA VAL A 494 10.11 -25.12 12.04
C VAL A 494 11.20 -26.12 11.59
N PHE A 495 11.34 -26.33 10.28
CA PHE A 495 12.40 -27.17 9.68
C PHE A 495 13.53 -26.35 9.05
N ASN A 496 13.61 -25.06 9.33
CA ASN A 496 14.51 -24.10 8.68
C ASN A 496 14.39 -24.11 7.13
N LEU A 497 13.16 -24.32 6.63
CA LEU A 497 12.82 -24.32 5.19
C LEU A 497 12.14 -23.01 4.75
N SER A 498 12.21 -21.97 5.55
CA SER A 498 11.56 -20.66 5.28
C SER A 498 12.01 -20.03 3.98
N ASP A 499 13.30 -20.13 3.63
CA ASP A 499 13.87 -19.60 2.40
C ASP A 499 13.29 -20.29 1.16
N LEU A 500 13.13 -21.61 1.22
CA LEU A 500 12.49 -22.38 0.15
C LEU A 500 11.05 -21.92 -0.08
N CYS A 501 10.30 -21.73 1.01
CA CYS A 501 8.92 -21.24 0.91
C CYS A 501 8.85 -19.85 0.28
N TRP A 502 9.80 -18.96 0.63
CA TRP A 502 9.86 -17.64 0.03
C TRP A 502 10.18 -17.71 -1.48
N HIS A 503 11.07 -18.61 -1.89
CA HIS A 503 11.32 -18.88 -3.30
C HIS A 503 10.09 -19.42 -4.02
N ILE A 504 9.36 -20.37 -3.41
CA ILE A 504 8.11 -20.93 -3.98
C ILE A 504 7.03 -19.83 -4.11
N PHE A 505 6.87 -18.97 -3.11
CA PHE A 505 5.89 -17.88 -3.17
C PHE A 505 6.18 -16.87 -4.26
N ASN A 506 7.47 -16.60 -4.53
CA ASN A 506 7.91 -15.72 -5.60
C ASN A 506 8.07 -16.44 -6.94
N TYR A 507 8.01 -17.79 -6.95
CA TYR A 507 8.13 -18.55 -8.18
C TYR A 507 7.04 -18.15 -9.16
N LYS A 508 7.47 -17.83 -10.38
CA LYS A 508 6.57 -17.41 -11.43
C LYS A 508 6.01 -18.65 -12.13
N PHE A 509 4.79 -19.04 -11.78
CA PHE A 509 4.09 -20.16 -12.42
C PHE A 509 3.84 -19.89 -13.91
N VAL A 510 3.67 -18.61 -14.26
CA VAL A 510 3.63 -18.12 -15.62
C VAL A 510 4.63 -16.98 -15.71
N ASP A 511 5.64 -17.15 -16.54
CA ASP A 511 6.69 -16.14 -16.79
C ASP A 511 6.74 -15.87 -18.29
N GLN A 512 5.81 -15.08 -18.75
CA GLN A 512 5.79 -14.54 -20.11
C GLN A 512 6.21 -13.06 -20.06
N PRO A 513 6.78 -12.50 -21.14
CA PRO A 513 7.20 -11.09 -21.17
C PRO A 513 6.08 -10.11 -20.79
N ASN A 514 4.84 -10.51 -21.05
CA ASN A 514 3.63 -9.67 -20.85
C ASN A 514 2.73 -10.15 -19.71
N PHE A 515 3.08 -11.21 -19.00
CA PHE A 515 2.25 -11.73 -17.92
C PHE A 515 3.07 -12.56 -16.94
N GLN A 516 3.08 -12.14 -15.70
CA GLN A 516 3.79 -12.85 -14.64
C GLN A 516 2.85 -13.15 -13.47
N LEU A 517 2.69 -14.43 -13.16
CA LEU A 517 1.84 -14.88 -12.06
C LEU A 517 2.68 -15.59 -10.99
N SER A 518 2.65 -15.08 -9.76
CA SER A 518 3.18 -15.72 -8.56
C SER A 518 2.14 -15.70 -7.44
N ILE A 519 2.33 -16.51 -6.40
CA ILE A 519 1.43 -16.55 -5.24
C ILE A 519 1.38 -15.18 -4.56
N VAL A 520 2.53 -14.51 -4.42
CA VAL A 520 2.61 -13.17 -3.83
C VAL A 520 1.78 -12.16 -4.64
N LYS A 521 1.94 -12.12 -5.96
CA LYS A 521 1.19 -11.20 -6.82
C LYS A 521 -0.31 -11.46 -6.75
N LEU A 522 -0.73 -12.73 -6.74
CA LEU A 522 -2.14 -13.10 -6.60
C LEU A 522 -2.72 -12.64 -5.25
N SER A 523 -1.99 -12.86 -4.16
CA SER A 523 -2.42 -12.41 -2.82
C SER A 523 -2.53 -10.88 -2.73
N MET A 524 -1.61 -10.14 -3.36
CA MET A 524 -1.68 -8.67 -3.44
C MET A 524 -2.94 -8.18 -4.17
N VAL A 525 -3.28 -8.79 -5.31
CA VAL A 525 -4.50 -8.46 -6.07
C VAL A 525 -5.77 -8.70 -5.24
N ILE A 526 -5.82 -9.82 -4.48
CA ILE A 526 -6.95 -10.14 -3.59
C ILE A 526 -7.01 -9.14 -2.42
N CYS A 527 -5.89 -8.78 -1.81
CA CYS A 527 -5.86 -7.77 -0.74
C CYS A 527 -6.34 -6.40 -1.24
N LEU A 528 -5.90 -6.00 -2.42
CA LEU A 528 -6.39 -4.77 -3.07
C LEU A 528 -7.89 -4.81 -3.32
N TRP A 529 -8.46 -5.96 -3.68
CA TRP A 529 -9.91 -6.09 -3.86
C TRP A 529 -10.69 -5.73 -2.59
N PHE A 530 -10.25 -6.17 -1.41
CA PHE A 530 -10.88 -5.79 -0.14
C PHE A 530 -10.75 -4.28 0.13
N LEU A 531 -9.61 -3.68 -0.17
CA LEU A 531 -9.39 -2.25 -0.02
C LEU A 531 -10.31 -1.43 -0.94
N PHE A 532 -10.39 -1.79 -2.21
CA PHE A 532 -11.22 -1.09 -3.18
C PHE A 532 -12.72 -1.27 -2.91
N ARG A 533 -13.13 -2.45 -2.42
CA ARG A 533 -14.48 -2.68 -1.90
C ARG A 533 -14.82 -1.75 -0.73
N TYR A 534 -13.90 -1.57 0.19
CA TYR A 534 -14.06 -0.63 1.31
C TYR A 534 -14.14 0.82 0.79
N LEU A 535 -13.25 1.23 -0.11
CA LEU A 535 -13.24 2.57 -0.71
C LEU A 535 -14.57 2.89 -1.41
N THR A 536 -15.11 1.95 -2.19
CA THR A 536 -16.41 2.09 -2.85
C THR A 536 -17.52 2.40 -1.85
N LYS A 537 -17.60 1.61 -0.77
CA LYS A 537 -18.63 1.81 0.26
C LYS A 537 -18.47 3.13 1.00
N THR A 538 -17.24 3.47 1.38
CA THR A 538 -16.92 4.69 2.13
C THR A 538 -17.22 5.93 1.32
N LEU A 539 -16.81 5.95 0.04
CA LEU A 539 -17.05 7.09 -0.84
C LEU A 539 -18.56 7.30 -1.10
N LEU A 540 -19.30 6.22 -1.33
CA LEU A 540 -20.76 6.30 -1.50
C LEU A 540 -21.45 6.84 -0.24
N GLN A 541 -21.03 6.43 0.94
CA GLN A 541 -21.60 6.93 2.21
C GLN A 541 -21.23 8.41 2.44
N LEU A 542 -20.01 8.83 2.15
CA LEU A 542 -19.59 10.23 2.22
C LEU A 542 -20.40 11.10 1.26
N LEU A 543 -20.61 10.62 0.05
CA LEU A 543 -21.38 11.34 -0.96
C LEU A 543 -22.87 11.45 -0.56
N ARG A 544 -23.43 10.39 -0.01
CA ARG A 544 -24.79 10.41 0.55
C ARG A 544 -24.93 11.44 1.67
N LEU A 545 -23.96 11.51 2.59
CA LEU A 545 -23.95 12.51 3.66
C LEU A 545 -23.85 13.93 3.08
N HIS A 546 -23.04 14.13 2.06
CA HIS A 546 -22.92 15.43 1.38
C HIS A 546 -24.23 15.85 0.70
N TYR A 547 -24.92 14.93 0.01
CA TYR A 547 -26.21 15.24 -0.61
C TYR A 547 -27.32 15.50 0.41
N LEU A 548 -27.35 14.70 1.49
CA LEU A 548 -28.29 14.91 2.59
C LEU A 548 -28.13 16.28 3.29
N SER A 549 -26.90 16.79 3.35
CA SER A 549 -26.65 18.12 3.94
C SER A 549 -27.08 19.29 3.06
N ARG A 550 -27.24 19.08 1.73
CA ARG A 550 -27.67 20.10 0.77
C ARG A 550 -29.15 20.06 0.48
N ASP A 551 -29.70 18.88 0.20
CA ASP A 551 -31.11 18.70 -0.15
C ASP A 551 -31.52 17.25 0.15
N ALA A 552 -32.30 17.08 1.22
CA ALA A 552 -32.73 15.75 1.69
C ALA A 552 -33.69 15.05 0.71
N ALA A 553 -34.51 15.81 -0.05
CA ALA A 553 -35.51 15.24 -0.94
C ALA A 553 -34.88 14.58 -2.19
N SER A 554 -33.80 15.16 -2.74
CA SER A 554 -33.12 14.65 -3.93
C SER A 554 -31.91 13.76 -3.64
N ALA A 555 -31.52 13.62 -2.38
CA ALA A 555 -30.26 12.93 -1.95
C ALA A 555 -30.21 11.46 -2.39
N GLU A 556 -31.29 10.72 -2.31
CA GLU A 556 -31.33 9.30 -2.69
C GLU A 556 -31.18 9.12 -4.22
N SER A 557 -31.91 9.92 -4.99
CA SER A 557 -31.82 9.88 -6.45
C SER A 557 -30.42 10.25 -6.96
N ARG A 558 -29.82 11.32 -6.42
CA ARG A 558 -28.45 11.74 -6.76
C ARG A 558 -27.40 10.71 -6.36
N THR A 559 -27.56 10.08 -5.18
CA THR A 559 -26.67 9.00 -4.73
C THR A 559 -26.76 7.78 -5.65
N ALA A 560 -27.96 7.41 -6.11
CA ALA A 560 -28.17 6.30 -7.03
C ALA A 560 -27.54 6.56 -8.39
N MET A 561 -27.66 7.78 -8.94
CA MET A 561 -26.98 8.18 -10.19
C MET A 561 -25.45 8.16 -10.05
N SER A 562 -24.92 8.69 -8.96
CA SER A 562 -23.47 8.74 -8.71
C SER A 562 -22.85 7.36 -8.43
N LYS A 563 -23.64 6.40 -7.95
CA LYS A 563 -23.18 5.05 -7.57
C LYS A 563 -22.51 4.33 -8.75
N ASN A 564 -23.13 4.34 -9.92
CA ASN A 564 -22.61 3.62 -11.09
C ASN A 564 -21.28 4.24 -11.56
N VAL A 565 -21.19 5.56 -11.59
CA VAL A 565 -19.96 6.27 -11.97
C VAL A 565 -18.83 5.97 -11.00
N ILE A 566 -19.08 6.06 -9.70
CA ILE A 566 -18.09 5.76 -8.65
C ILE A 566 -17.62 4.30 -8.74
N GLN A 567 -18.55 3.37 -8.95
CA GLN A 567 -18.20 1.96 -9.10
C GLN A 567 -17.30 1.72 -10.30
N ILE A 568 -17.62 2.30 -11.45
CA ILE A 568 -16.80 2.17 -12.67
C ILE A 568 -15.40 2.73 -12.44
N VAL A 569 -15.27 3.92 -11.85
CA VAL A 569 -13.98 4.55 -11.60
C VAL A 569 -13.14 3.74 -10.62
N ILE A 570 -13.72 3.33 -9.49
CA ILE A 570 -12.97 2.61 -8.44
C ILE A 570 -12.58 1.22 -8.92
N TRP A 571 -13.54 0.45 -9.52
CA TRP A 571 -13.23 -0.90 -10.00
C TRP A 571 -12.34 -0.88 -11.25
N GLY A 572 -12.45 0.16 -12.09
CA GLY A 572 -11.51 0.42 -13.18
C GLY A 572 -10.09 0.66 -12.63
N GLY A 573 -9.94 1.48 -11.58
CA GLY A 573 -8.66 1.69 -10.90
C GLY A 573 -8.09 0.41 -10.29
N TRP A 574 -8.93 -0.41 -9.64
CA TRP A 574 -8.52 -1.72 -9.14
C TRP A 574 -8.01 -2.64 -10.28
N LEU A 575 -8.75 -2.67 -11.40
CA LEU A 575 -8.36 -3.47 -12.56
C LEU A 575 -7.00 -3.02 -13.11
N LEU A 576 -6.80 -1.71 -13.29
CA LEU A 576 -5.54 -1.17 -13.80
C LEU A 576 -4.35 -1.48 -12.89
N LEU A 577 -4.52 -1.32 -11.57
CA LEU A 577 -3.49 -1.68 -10.59
C LEU A 577 -3.21 -3.19 -10.58
N SER A 578 -4.24 -4.01 -10.67
CA SER A 578 -4.09 -5.47 -10.74
C SER A 578 -3.32 -5.92 -11.98
N LEU A 579 -3.62 -5.32 -13.15
CA LEU A 579 -2.89 -5.57 -14.39
C LEU A 579 -1.42 -5.13 -14.28
N SER A 580 -1.14 -4.01 -13.63
CA SER A 580 0.23 -3.53 -13.37
C SER A 580 1.01 -4.49 -12.47
N ILE A 581 0.41 -5.01 -11.39
CA ILE A 581 1.04 -5.99 -10.49
C ILE A 581 1.36 -7.29 -11.23
N LEU A 582 0.49 -7.73 -12.13
CA LEU A 582 0.67 -8.91 -12.96
C LEU A 582 1.65 -8.70 -14.12
N HIS A 583 2.26 -7.51 -14.24
CA HIS A 583 3.21 -7.12 -15.30
C HIS A 583 2.61 -7.29 -16.71
N ILE A 584 1.30 -6.99 -16.86
CA ILE A 584 0.70 -6.92 -18.18
C ILE A 584 1.27 -5.68 -18.89
N SER A 585 1.76 -5.87 -20.12
CA SER A 585 2.48 -4.83 -20.84
C SER A 585 1.65 -3.54 -20.94
N VAL A 586 2.31 -2.41 -20.69
CA VAL A 586 1.69 -1.07 -20.76
C VAL A 586 1.06 -0.82 -22.13
N SER A 587 1.58 -1.42 -23.20
CA SER A 587 1.04 -1.31 -24.55
C SER A 587 -0.38 -1.82 -24.68
N TRP A 588 -0.70 -2.98 -24.09
CA TRP A 588 -2.06 -3.51 -24.03
C TRP A 588 -2.99 -2.60 -23.21
N LEU A 589 -2.48 -2.09 -22.11
CA LEU A 589 -3.20 -1.18 -21.23
C LEU A 589 -3.50 0.15 -21.95
N LEU A 590 -2.54 0.69 -22.68
CA LEU A 590 -2.71 1.89 -23.49
C LEU A 590 -3.73 1.66 -24.63
N ALA A 591 -3.70 0.50 -25.29
CA ALA A 591 -4.68 0.17 -26.33
C ALA A 591 -6.11 0.10 -25.79
N ILE A 592 -6.32 -0.61 -24.67
CA ILE A 592 -7.63 -0.71 -24.01
C ILE A 592 -8.08 0.65 -23.47
N THR A 593 -7.20 1.36 -22.77
CA THR A 593 -7.51 2.67 -22.18
C THR A 593 -7.76 3.72 -23.27
N GLY A 594 -6.97 3.69 -24.35
CA GLY A 594 -7.14 4.54 -25.50
C GLY A 594 -8.47 4.31 -26.20
N GLY A 595 -8.82 3.05 -26.47
CA GLY A 595 -10.10 2.67 -27.05
C GLY A 595 -11.29 3.05 -26.17
N LEU A 596 -11.19 2.76 -24.88
CA LEU A 596 -12.23 3.12 -23.90
C LEU A 596 -12.38 4.66 -23.77
N SER A 597 -11.28 5.40 -23.69
CA SER A 597 -11.28 6.87 -23.60
C SER A 597 -11.89 7.48 -24.87
N THR A 598 -11.55 6.97 -26.02
CA THR A 598 -12.13 7.40 -27.31
C THR A 598 -13.64 7.11 -27.33
N GLY A 599 -14.06 5.90 -26.94
CA GLY A 599 -15.48 5.53 -26.85
C GLY A 599 -16.27 6.40 -25.88
N ILE A 600 -15.75 6.64 -24.67
CA ILE A 600 -16.38 7.53 -23.69
C ILE A 600 -16.37 8.97 -24.19
N GLY A 601 -15.29 9.42 -24.82
CA GLY A 601 -15.20 10.75 -25.43
C GLY A 601 -16.29 10.99 -26.47
N PHE A 602 -16.48 10.06 -27.39
CA PHE A 602 -17.58 10.13 -28.38
C PHE A 602 -18.98 10.08 -27.76
N ALA A 603 -19.19 9.16 -26.80
CA ALA A 603 -20.46 9.06 -26.09
C ALA A 603 -20.79 10.32 -25.26
N SER A 604 -19.78 10.98 -24.73
CA SER A 604 -19.93 12.19 -23.89
C SER A 604 -19.91 13.50 -24.67
N LYS A 605 -19.64 13.45 -25.99
CA LYS A 605 -19.47 14.65 -26.84
C LYS A 605 -20.64 15.64 -26.68
N ASN A 606 -21.87 15.17 -26.85
CA ASN A 606 -23.04 16.04 -26.75
C ASN A 606 -23.22 16.68 -25.36
N ILE A 607 -22.87 15.95 -24.29
CA ILE A 607 -22.96 16.44 -22.93
C ILE A 607 -21.92 17.55 -22.71
N ILE A 608 -20.68 17.30 -23.13
CA ILE A 608 -19.56 18.24 -23.00
C ILE A 608 -19.84 19.51 -23.82
N GLU A 609 -20.35 19.37 -25.05
CA GLU A 609 -20.76 20.50 -25.90
C GLU A 609 -21.83 21.36 -25.21
N ASN A 610 -22.87 20.72 -24.67
CA ASN A 610 -23.94 21.45 -23.96
C ASN A 610 -23.40 22.20 -22.72
N ILE A 611 -22.50 21.61 -21.96
CA ILE A 611 -21.87 22.27 -20.79
C ILE A 611 -21.03 23.47 -21.24
N PHE A 612 -20.21 23.32 -22.27
CA PHE A 612 -19.36 24.37 -22.80
C PHE A 612 -20.18 25.54 -23.35
N TYR A 613 -21.21 25.24 -24.14
CA TYR A 613 -22.09 26.26 -24.70
C TYR A 613 -22.98 26.90 -23.62
N GLY A 614 -23.39 26.13 -22.59
CA GLY A 614 -24.09 26.69 -21.44
C GLY A 614 -23.26 27.69 -20.67
N ALA A 615 -22.00 27.38 -20.40
CA ALA A 615 -21.06 28.31 -19.80
C ALA A 615 -20.89 29.57 -20.67
N SER A 616 -20.78 29.40 -21.99
CA SER A 616 -20.67 30.53 -22.95
C SER A 616 -21.94 31.37 -23.02
N LEU A 617 -23.13 30.80 -22.96
CA LEU A 617 -24.40 31.52 -22.92
C LEU A 617 -24.53 32.36 -21.64
N MET A 618 -24.11 31.81 -20.50
CA MET A 618 -24.11 32.49 -19.19
C MET A 618 -23.16 33.72 -19.13
N THR A 619 -22.16 33.80 -20.02
CA THR A 619 -21.25 34.98 -20.08
C THR A 619 -21.90 36.23 -20.67
N GLY A 620 -23.18 36.22 -20.98
CA GLY A 620 -23.97 37.43 -21.29
C GLY A 620 -24.54 37.50 -22.70
N ARG A 621 -24.45 36.43 -23.52
CA ARG A 621 -25.11 36.40 -24.83
C ARG A 621 -26.64 36.36 -24.72
N ILE A 622 -27.15 35.65 -23.73
CA ILE A 622 -28.56 35.56 -23.36
C ILE A 622 -28.65 35.72 -21.84
N ARG A 623 -29.62 36.48 -21.36
CA ARG A 623 -29.84 36.65 -19.91
C ARG A 623 -31.21 36.09 -19.51
N VAL A 624 -31.31 35.69 -18.27
CA VAL A 624 -32.60 35.30 -17.69
C VAL A 624 -33.49 36.54 -17.72
N GLY A 625 -34.68 36.41 -18.28
CA GLY A 625 -35.60 37.49 -18.53
C GLY A 625 -35.68 37.99 -19.98
N ASP A 626 -34.69 37.67 -20.81
CA ASP A 626 -34.71 38.05 -22.25
C ASP A 626 -35.85 37.37 -22.99
N TRP A 627 -36.46 38.07 -23.95
CA TRP A 627 -37.35 37.54 -24.92
C TRP A 627 -36.56 37.13 -26.17
N ILE A 628 -36.64 35.86 -26.51
CA ILE A 628 -35.95 35.30 -27.67
C ILE A 628 -36.93 34.64 -28.61
N GLU A 629 -36.62 34.63 -29.89
CA GLU A 629 -37.34 33.85 -30.92
C GLU A 629 -36.37 32.84 -31.51
N VAL A 630 -36.73 31.57 -31.36
CA VAL A 630 -35.97 30.42 -31.87
C VAL A 630 -36.91 29.52 -32.65
N ASN A 631 -36.59 29.21 -33.91
CA ASN A 631 -37.43 28.38 -34.77
C ASN A 631 -38.92 28.83 -34.81
N ASN A 632 -39.17 30.15 -34.98
CA ASN A 632 -40.50 30.80 -34.94
C ASN A 632 -41.25 30.69 -33.58
N THR A 633 -40.62 30.17 -32.57
CA THR A 633 -41.19 30.17 -31.22
C THR A 633 -40.65 31.33 -30.42
N MET A 634 -41.52 32.24 -30.01
CA MET A 634 -41.16 33.36 -29.16
C MET A 634 -41.43 33.04 -27.70
N GLY A 635 -40.44 33.31 -26.83
CA GLY A 635 -40.60 33.09 -25.39
C GLY A 635 -39.59 33.83 -24.53
N ARG A 636 -39.87 33.84 -23.23
CA ARG A 636 -39.05 34.47 -22.22
C ARG A 636 -38.10 33.43 -21.57
N VAL A 637 -36.83 33.73 -21.50
CA VAL A 637 -35.84 32.88 -20.84
C VAL A 637 -36.11 32.90 -19.33
N THR A 638 -36.46 31.79 -18.74
CA THR A 638 -36.75 31.62 -17.30
C THR A 638 -35.55 31.11 -16.50
N ASN A 639 -34.74 30.20 -17.10
CA ASN A 639 -33.60 29.62 -16.47
C ASN A 639 -32.54 29.21 -17.51
N ILE A 640 -31.26 29.38 -17.16
CA ILE A 640 -30.12 28.90 -17.94
C ILE A 640 -29.32 27.97 -17.02
N SER A 641 -29.28 26.69 -17.36
CA SER A 641 -28.46 25.67 -16.68
C SER A 641 -27.22 25.31 -17.50
N TYR A 642 -26.31 24.47 -16.96
CA TYR A 642 -25.11 24.05 -17.69
C TYR A 642 -25.42 23.26 -18.97
N THR A 643 -26.53 22.55 -19.04
CA THR A 643 -26.86 21.67 -20.18
C THR A 643 -28.03 22.16 -21.01
N SER A 644 -28.89 23.01 -20.47
CA SER A 644 -30.13 23.43 -21.11
C SER A 644 -30.57 24.83 -20.70
N THR A 645 -31.29 25.49 -21.59
CA THR A 645 -31.94 26.77 -21.35
C THR A 645 -33.47 26.59 -21.42
N VAL A 646 -34.15 27.07 -20.41
CA VAL A 646 -35.62 26.94 -20.29
C VAL A 646 -36.25 28.28 -20.70
N VAL A 647 -37.23 28.18 -21.62
CA VAL A 647 -37.94 29.31 -22.20
C VAL A 647 -39.45 29.08 -22.00
N GLU A 648 -40.15 30.08 -21.49
CA GLU A 648 -41.60 30.14 -21.37
C GLU A 648 -42.19 30.85 -22.57
N SER A 649 -43.04 30.15 -23.37
CA SER A 649 -43.65 30.71 -24.56
C SER A 649 -44.76 31.70 -24.18
N LEU A 650 -45.24 32.51 -25.16
CA LEU A 650 -46.39 33.37 -25.00
C LEU A 650 -47.68 32.61 -24.64
N HIS A 651 -47.76 31.34 -24.98
CA HIS A 651 -48.90 30.46 -24.72
C HIS A 651 -48.82 29.77 -23.35
N GLY A 652 -47.75 30.01 -22.55
CA GLY A 652 -47.56 29.41 -21.25
C GLY A 652 -46.86 28.06 -21.27
N GLU A 653 -46.37 27.61 -22.42
CA GLU A 653 -45.62 26.35 -22.58
C GLU A 653 -44.18 26.54 -22.10
N ILE A 654 -43.64 25.55 -21.41
CA ILE A 654 -42.23 25.53 -21.04
C ILE A 654 -41.45 24.68 -22.06
N ILE A 655 -40.56 25.35 -22.77
CA ILE A 655 -39.72 24.73 -23.79
C ILE A 655 -38.29 24.68 -23.30
N THR A 656 -37.69 23.49 -23.28
CA THR A 656 -36.33 23.27 -22.88
C THR A 656 -35.45 23.06 -24.11
N PHE A 657 -34.60 24.02 -24.42
CA PHE A 657 -33.59 23.91 -25.45
C PHE A 657 -32.27 23.39 -24.92
N GLN A 658 -31.62 22.49 -25.65
CA GLN A 658 -30.24 22.16 -25.39
C GLN A 658 -29.33 23.37 -25.66
N ASN A 659 -28.36 23.65 -24.81
CA ASN A 659 -27.51 24.80 -24.99
C ASN A 659 -26.74 24.80 -26.32
N SER A 660 -26.35 23.62 -26.81
CA SER A 660 -25.74 23.45 -28.13
C SER A 660 -26.66 23.94 -29.25
N GLN A 661 -27.97 23.66 -29.19
CA GLN A 661 -28.92 24.11 -30.20
C GLN A 661 -29.07 25.62 -30.20
N LEU A 662 -29.14 26.27 -29.04
CA LEU A 662 -29.22 27.73 -28.93
C LEU A 662 -27.94 28.40 -29.38
N PHE A 663 -26.78 27.80 -29.16
CA PHE A 663 -25.50 28.41 -29.49
C PHE A 663 -25.17 28.26 -30.99
N THR A 664 -25.50 27.13 -31.59
CA THR A 664 -25.18 26.84 -32.99
C THR A 664 -26.22 27.33 -33.97
N ASN A 665 -27.50 27.46 -33.57
CA ASN A 665 -28.57 27.97 -34.39
C ASN A 665 -28.71 29.49 -34.25
N ASN A 666 -29.22 30.13 -35.29
CA ASN A 666 -29.57 31.54 -35.22
C ASN A 666 -30.79 31.76 -34.32
N TYR A 667 -30.71 32.65 -33.42
CA TYR A 667 -31.82 33.12 -32.60
C TYR A 667 -31.94 34.65 -32.68
N LYS A 668 -33.15 35.20 -32.54
CA LYS A 668 -33.38 36.61 -32.42
C LYS A 668 -33.56 36.95 -30.95
N ASN A 669 -32.71 37.82 -30.42
CA ASN A 669 -32.91 38.43 -29.08
C ASN A 669 -33.70 39.72 -29.23
N LEU A 670 -34.94 39.70 -28.76
CA LEU A 670 -35.90 40.79 -28.97
C LEU A 670 -35.79 41.89 -27.89
N THR A 671 -35.08 41.61 -26.81
CA THR A 671 -34.89 42.54 -25.65
C THR A 671 -33.53 43.19 -25.61
N SER A 672 -32.52 42.61 -26.21
CA SER A 672 -31.13 43.10 -26.17
C SER A 672 -30.97 44.49 -26.81
N ASN A 673 -31.84 44.87 -27.76
CA ASN A 673 -31.83 46.18 -28.42
C ASN A 673 -33.05 47.02 -27.98
N HIS A 674 -32.97 47.56 -26.79
CA HIS A 674 -33.98 48.46 -26.16
C HIS A 674 -35.34 47.81 -25.84
N GLY A 675 -35.59 46.57 -26.18
CA GLY A 675 -36.84 45.84 -25.90
C GLY A 675 -38.00 46.11 -26.85
N TYR A 676 -37.80 46.95 -27.86
CA TYR A 676 -38.81 47.28 -28.85
C TYR A 676 -38.48 46.62 -30.19
N VAL A 677 -39.54 46.11 -30.86
CA VAL A 677 -39.47 45.53 -32.18
C VAL A 677 -40.40 46.28 -33.14
N LEU A 678 -40.08 46.28 -34.44
CA LEU A 678 -40.89 46.94 -35.43
C LEU A 678 -42.19 46.18 -35.69
N ALA A 679 -43.30 46.75 -35.35
CA ALA A 679 -44.61 46.30 -35.74
C ALA A 679 -45.00 46.94 -37.06
N VAL A 680 -45.41 46.12 -38.04
CA VAL A 680 -45.91 46.55 -39.34
C VAL A 680 -47.41 46.37 -39.32
N VAL A 681 -48.16 47.48 -39.40
CA VAL A 681 -49.60 47.44 -39.36
C VAL A 681 -50.13 47.79 -40.74
N PRO A 682 -50.74 46.86 -41.48
CA PRO A 682 -51.32 47.16 -42.77
C PRO A 682 -52.69 47.82 -42.63
N TYR A 683 -53.00 48.78 -43.48
CA TYR A 683 -54.33 49.34 -43.64
C TYR A 683 -54.59 49.74 -45.10
N GLY A 684 -55.84 49.74 -45.53
CA GLY A 684 -56.23 50.04 -46.93
C GLY A 684 -57.28 51.14 -47.03
N VAL A 685 -57.19 51.93 -48.07
CA VAL A 685 -58.20 52.95 -48.42
C VAL A 685 -58.63 52.82 -49.87
N ALA A 686 -59.79 53.38 -50.21
CA ALA A 686 -60.33 53.30 -51.52
C ALA A 686 -59.46 54.05 -52.57
N TYR A 687 -59.54 53.56 -53.85
CA TYR A 687 -58.90 54.20 -54.96
C TYR A 687 -59.49 55.60 -55.13
N GLY A 688 -58.67 56.61 -55.49
CA GLY A 688 -59.06 58.02 -55.57
C GLY A 688 -58.80 58.87 -54.33
N SER A 689 -58.40 58.20 -53.20
CA SER A 689 -57.99 58.92 -51.98
C SER A 689 -56.68 59.67 -52.18
N ASN A 690 -56.51 60.82 -51.54
CA ASN A 690 -55.25 61.58 -51.57
C ASN A 690 -54.23 60.85 -50.64
N LEU A 691 -53.24 60.21 -51.27
CA LEU A 691 -52.24 59.40 -50.54
C LEU A 691 -51.46 60.19 -49.52
N GLN A 692 -51.05 61.43 -49.85
CA GLN A 692 -50.25 62.21 -48.91
C GLN A 692 -51.09 62.67 -47.71
N GLN A 693 -52.36 63.02 -47.94
CA GLN A 693 -53.27 63.41 -46.86
C GLN A 693 -53.58 62.22 -45.95
N VAL A 694 -53.82 61.02 -46.48
CA VAL A 694 -54.08 59.83 -45.73
C VAL A 694 -52.87 59.49 -44.85
N MET A 695 -51.65 59.44 -45.41
CA MET A 695 -50.45 59.15 -44.65
C MET A 695 -50.23 60.16 -43.52
N ALA A 696 -50.38 61.45 -43.81
CA ALA A 696 -50.19 62.52 -42.81
C ALA A 696 -51.22 62.46 -41.66
N LEU A 697 -52.47 62.17 -41.96
CA LEU A 697 -53.53 61.96 -40.97
C LEU A 697 -53.27 60.76 -40.07
N VAL A 698 -52.96 59.64 -40.66
CA VAL A 698 -52.70 58.35 -39.92
C VAL A 698 -51.41 58.51 -39.13
N ASP A 699 -50.34 59.01 -39.68
CA ASP A 699 -49.08 59.22 -38.99
C ASP A 699 -49.26 60.17 -37.76
N ASN A 700 -50.01 61.30 -37.93
CA ASN A 700 -50.30 62.18 -36.80
C ASN A 700 -51.15 61.48 -35.72
N ALA A 701 -52.18 60.76 -36.07
CA ALA A 701 -53.06 60.12 -35.14
C ALA A 701 -52.32 59.05 -34.35
N VAL A 702 -51.51 58.20 -35.05
CA VAL A 702 -50.72 57.12 -34.36
C VAL A 702 -49.59 57.72 -33.52
N ASN A 703 -48.97 58.85 -33.95
CA ASN A 703 -47.95 59.50 -33.16
C ASN A 703 -48.53 60.23 -31.92
N GLN A 704 -49.78 60.60 -31.91
CA GLN A 704 -50.51 61.19 -30.78
C GLN A 704 -51.12 60.12 -29.85
N LEU A 705 -51.13 58.82 -30.27
CA LEU A 705 -51.67 57.74 -29.48
C LEU A 705 -50.78 57.48 -28.25
N HIS A 706 -51.23 57.97 -27.08
CA HIS A 706 -50.52 57.77 -25.81
C HIS A 706 -50.67 56.27 -25.36
N HIS A 707 -49.79 55.41 -25.91
CA HIS A 707 -49.83 53.99 -25.63
C HIS A 707 -48.57 53.55 -24.87
N LYS A 708 -48.75 52.84 -23.74
CA LYS A 708 -47.69 52.47 -22.82
C LYS A 708 -46.59 51.61 -23.45
N TRP A 709 -46.92 50.82 -24.45
CA TRP A 709 -46.03 49.82 -25.07
C TRP A 709 -45.51 50.27 -26.45
N ILE A 710 -45.66 51.54 -26.81
CA ILE A 710 -45.09 52.16 -28.02
C ILE A 710 -43.86 52.97 -27.63
N ASP A 711 -42.79 52.85 -28.38
CA ASP A 711 -41.61 53.71 -28.25
C ASP A 711 -41.86 55.04 -28.93
N HIS A 712 -42.24 56.06 -28.15
CA HIS A 712 -42.55 57.40 -28.63
C HIS A 712 -41.32 58.17 -29.07
N SER A 713 -40.08 57.68 -28.80
CA SER A 713 -38.88 58.34 -29.31
C SER A 713 -38.70 58.19 -30.81
N LYS A 714 -39.36 57.18 -31.39
CA LYS A 714 -39.34 56.86 -32.80
C LYS A 714 -40.72 57.10 -33.43
N LYS A 715 -40.84 58.13 -34.27
CA LYS A 715 -42.09 58.49 -34.90
C LYS A 715 -42.59 57.35 -35.81
N ALA A 716 -43.86 56.99 -35.68
CA ALA A 716 -44.54 56.12 -36.60
C ALA A 716 -44.65 56.74 -37.99
N LYS A 717 -44.43 56.01 -39.05
CA LYS A 717 -44.42 56.49 -40.41
C LYS A 717 -45.10 55.47 -41.32
N SER A 718 -46.06 55.96 -42.10
CA SER A 718 -46.76 55.21 -43.15
C SER A 718 -45.98 55.20 -44.45
N VAL A 719 -46.07 54.11 -45.16
CA VAL A 719 -45.59 53.95 -46.54
C VAL A 719 -46.66 53.23 -47.36
N VAL A 720 -46.72 53.53 -48.65
CA VAL A 720 -47.56 52.78 -49.56
C VAL A 720 -46.96 51.36 -49.70
N GLY A 721 -47.74 50.34 -49.41
CA GLY A 721 -47.30 48.94 -49.43
C GLY A 721 -47.47 48.33 -50.86
N GLU A 722 -48.71 48.36 -51.36
CA GLU A 722 -49.05 47.78 -52.67
C GLU A 722 -50.35 48.39 -53.14
N LEU A 723 -50.58 48.32 -54.43
CA LEU A 723 -51.88 48.62 -55.10
C LEU A 723 -52.63 47.30 -55.20
N GLY A 724 -53.57 47.04 -54.25
CA GLY A 724 -54.38 45.80 -54.24
C GLY A 724 -55.62 45.88 -55.15
N ASP A 725 -56.32 44.74 -55.24
CA ASP A 725 -57.46 44.57 -56.18
C ASP A 725 -58.60 45.54 -55.88
N SER A 726 -58.80 45.95 -54.64
CA SER A 726 -59.89 46.79 -54.19
C SER A 726 -59.49 48.01 -53.35
N SER A 727 -58.21 48.09 -52.97
CA SER A 727 -57.72 49.13 -52.09
C SER A 727 -56.24 49.46 -52.35
N ILE A 728 -55.88 50.69 -52.03
CA ILE A 728 -54.48 51.06 -51.93
C ILE A 728 -54.02 50.68 -50.50
N ASN A 729 -53.10 49.71 -50.40
CA ASN A 729 -52.65 49.17 -49.16
C ASN A 729 -51.45 49.95 -48.67
N PHE A 730 -51.52 50.40 -47.44
CA PHE A 730 -50.43 51.08 -46.70
C PHE A 730 -49.89 50.20 -45.60
N LYS A 731 -48.69 50.49 -45.19
CA LYS A 731 -48.06 49.87 -44.00
C LYS A 731 -47.56 51.01 -43.10
N ILE A 732 -48.03 51.06 -41.87
CA ILE A 732 -47.43 51.96 -40.88
C ILE A 732 -46.47 51.16 -39.98
N PHE A 733 -45.29 51.73 -39.76
CA PHE A 733 -44.25 51.19 -38.96
C PHE A 733 -44.29 51.77 -37.57
N VAL A 734 -44.50 50.97 -36.56
CA VAL A 734 -44.59 51.37 -35.15
C VAL A 734 -43.63 50.54 -34.33
N TRP A 735 -42.85 51.15 -33.47
CA TRP A 735 -41.99 50.41 -32.58
C TRP A 735 -42.77 50.00 -31.32
N ALA A 736 -42.95 48.70 -31.12
CA ALA A 736 -43.73 48.07 -30.05
C ALA A 736 -42.86 47.25 -29.13
N GLU A 737 -43.17 47.18 -27.84
CA GLU A 737 -42.56 46.25 -26.90
C GLU A 737 -42.79 44.84 -27.37
N ALA A 738 -41.69 44.04 -27.47
CA ALA A 738 -41.68 42.74 -28.13
C ALA A 738 -42.84 41.78 -27.69
N PRO A 739 -43.07 41.52 -26.39
CA PRO A 739 -44.15 40.64 -25.94
C PRO A 739 -45.57 41.23 -26.12
N LYS A 740 -45.67 42.52 -26.33
CA LYS A 740 -46.96 43.26 -26.43
C LYS A 740 -47.28 43.72 -27.87
N LYS A 741 -46.47 43.30 -28.82
CA LYS A 741 -46.61 43.67 -30.26
C LYS A 741 -48.03 43.47 -30.79
N SER A 742 -48.69 42.37 -30.49
CA SER A 742 -50.05 42.05 -30.97
C SER A 742 -51.10 43.00 -30.42
N TYR A 743 -50.96 43.40 -29.15
CA TYR A 743 -51.88 44.42 -28.55
C TYR A 743 -51.68 45.77 -29.18
N VAL A 744 -50.45 46.20 -29.40
CA VAL A 744 -50.12 47.46 -30.07
C VAL A 744 -50.68 47.47 -31.50
N ILE A 745 -50.51 46.38 -32.27
CA ILE A 745 -51.08 46.26 -33.62
C ILE A 745 -52.60 46.46 -33.56
N SER A 746 -53.31 45.80 -32.63
CA SER A 746 -54.75 45.93 -32.46
C SER A 746 -55.19 47.36 -32.16
N ASP A 747 -54.50 48.04 -31.21
CA ASP A 747 -54.90 49.38 -30.81
C ASP A 747 -54.51 50.43 -31.83
N VAL A 748 -53.40 50.25 -32.58
CA VAL A 748 -53.05 51.09 -33.73
C VAL A 748 -54.09 50.90 -34.87
N LEU A 749 -54.53 49.65 -35.13
CA LEU A 749 -55.61 49.42 -36.14
C LEU A 749 -56.91 50.11 -35.76
N LYS A 750 -57.31 50.07 -34.49
CA LYS A 750 -58.49 50.84 -34.02
C LYS A 750 -58.31 52.34 -34.24
N CYS A 751 -57.16 52.86 -33.83
CA CYS A 751 -56.84 54.30 -34.04
C CYS A 751 -56.89 54.71 -35.50
N ILE A 752 -56.34 53.85 -36.40
CA ILE A 752 -56.42 54.09 -37.86
C ILE A 752 -57.86 54.06 -38.32
N TYR A 753 -58.62 53.05 -37.92
CA TYR A 753 -60.05 52.93 -38.32
C TYR A 753 -60.85 54.12 -37.86
N ASP A 754 -60.73 54.56 -36.62
CA ASP A 754 -61.44 55.71 -36.08
C ASP A 754 -61.02 56.97 -36.81
N THR A 755 -59.73 57.20 -37.09
CA THR A 755 -59.21 58.35 -37.79
C THR A 755 -59.71 58.42 -39.23
N LEU A 756 -59.72 57.33 -39.96
CA LEU A 756 -60.21 57.33 -41.35
C LEU A 756 -61.71 57.62 -41.43
N ASN A 757 -62.52 57.05 -40.53
CA ASN A 757 -63.92 57.30 -40.40
C ASN A 757 -64.26 58.76 -40.06
N GLN A 758 -63.55 59.35 -39.07
CA GLN A 758 -63.74 60.71 -38.68
C GLN A 758 -63.47 61.73 -39.80
N HIS A 759 -62.55 61.43 -40.70
CA HIS A 759 -62.17 62.28 -41.80
C HIS A 759 -62.85 61.90 -43.12
N GLY A 760 -63.85 60.96 -43.11
CA GLY A 760 -64.62 60.54 -44.28
C GLY A 760 -63.78 59.84 -45.32
N ILE A 761 -62.66 59.19 -44.95
CA ILE A 761 -61.86 58.44 -45.88
C ILE A 761 -62.45 57.01 -45.95
N GLU A 762 -62.85 56.61 -47.15
CA GLU A 762 -63.49 55.29 -47.33
C GLU A 762 -62.54 54.13 -47.22
N ILE A 763 -62.92 53.16 -46.42
CA ILE A 763 -62.26 51.82 -46.31
C ILE A 763 -63.10 50.91 -47.27
N PRO A 764 -62.55 50.53 -48.39
CA PRO A 764 -63.35 49.87 -49.43
C PRO A 764 -63.69 48.41 -49.04
N PHE A 765 -64.91 48.03 -49.33
CA PHE A 765 -65.26 46.62 -49.42
C PHE A 765 -64.67 46.04 -50.68
N PRO A 766 -64.59 44.70 -50.86
CA PRO A 766 -64.16 44.08 -52.09
C PRO A 766 -64.99 44.59 -53.27
N GLN A 767 -64.35 45.18 -54.29
CA GLN A 767 -64.96 45.80 -55.51
C GLN A 767 -64.94 44.76 -56.61
N GLN A 768 -66.04 44.68 -57.35
CA GLN A 768 -66.15 43.85 -58.54
C GLN A 768 -66.78 44.67 -59.69
N ASP A 769 -66.11 44.70 -60.81
CA ASP A 769 -66.67 45.26 -62.04
C ASP A 769 -67.49 44.16 -62.67
N VAL A 770 -68.85 44.36 -62.74
CA VAL A 770 -69.77 43.45 -63.40
C VAL A 770 -70.11 43.97 -64.80
N HIS A 771 -69.58 43.36 -65.79
CA HIS A 771 -69.97 43.60 -67.17
C HIS A 771 -71.20 42.72 -67.55
N ILE A 772 -72.37 43.32 -67.57
CA ILE A 772 -73.60 42.69 -68.06
C ILE A 772 -73.55 42.66 -69.57
N LYS A 773 -73.39 41.49 -70.14
CA LYS A 773 -73.57 41.32 -71.61
C LYS A 773 -75.07 41.12 -71.88
N ASN A 774 -75.65 42.08 -72.54
CA ASN A 774 -77.02 41.97 -73.09
C ASN A 774 -77.07 41.02 -74.31
#